data_c1cc4d7c83cf1af3ba3a8bc818eb6291
#
_entry.id   c1cc4d7c83cf1af3ba3a8bc818eb6291
#
_cell.length_a   1.000
_cell.length_b   1.000
_cell.length_c   1.000
_cell.angle_alpha   90.00
_cell.angle_beta   90.00
_cell.angle_gamma   90.00
#
_symmetry.space_group_name_H-M   'P 1'
#
loop_
_entity.id
_entity.type
_entity.pdbx_description
1 polymer ?
#
loop_
_entity_poly.entity_id
_entity_poly.type
_entity_poly.pdbx_seq_one_letter_code
_entity_poly.pdbx_strand_id
1 'polypeptide(L)'
;LRSGIMDSNDKRSVALIENCRARLQTLIRVEPVLDLMHSIDKKQKELIMSKARAEGERQAAHLLIDTVIRMPRAPGWFQEFLDALSAAGCRHAADYMDVLEAENDNHIRLIELLSASLLDMKTCEVSTHCLSSGILTAEDVEKVNAETNNHGNKCGARELLRRIIRNPHGWFSDFLEALRVTEHLLLYKELSGWTMDDKASSPLGTLFVPEPTGRVCRPAAARRGHTTLWISDSVGGGADEGGADGGADGGADGGADGGGADGGADGGADGGGVISLRPYQAEVAAPALEGLNVIICLPTGSGKTRVAVYITGQHLDARLALGQPGKVVVLVNKIPLVEQHYSSEFAPFLRRYKVGRVSGNSQLKISFPDIVRNHDVIICTAQILENHLAGSENLDDERLELSDLTLIVIDECHHTQKGGVYNNIMMRYLKQKYRNLQLSKQGKEPQAVPQVLGLTASPGVGGATKSTKAEEHILKICANLDACKIMTSSSEDTKDLSKKVSIVEERKKDPFGDLIKAIMTAIHLHADLHSTCDFGTQTYEQWVVQREYNAAKEEDQKVRVCAEHLRRYNEGLQLSNVIRMCDALEVLGAFQEEEMRRKEAPEEETPIQVTDTERFLFKLFQGNRRAELQRLVTMPEYENSSLSTLRVEVLKEFTNRADARGIIFTKTRRSAMALTQWVQGNAKFAEVGVSANYVLGGGDQSSVKPMTSAEQKDVLNKFRHGEVNLLIATTVAEEGLDIPECNFVIRYGLVTNEISMIQAQGRARAENSSYTLVDVHGSGVVEKELVNEFRQKMMNKAIVKIGNMDQEEFKKKITTYQLEAIQERKMLLNKKKKKKQNDSPSEVSFSCRGCNKDVCRGEDIEVVSQMHHVVVSTEFRSLYNKKDNTNLQERLVEYETNQFVACNTCGQRWGSMMLYRAIELPSLHVKNLVVTCKGKKISKCAKWKELDVCFPAFDLSAHASLVDEALDSD
;
A
#
# COMPACT_ATOMS: atom_id res chain seq x y z
N LEU A 1 5.92 32.42 -48.80
CA LEU A 1 6.08 31.01 -49.06
C LEU A 1 7.34 30.50 -48.37
N ARG A 2 7.21 30.19 -47.07
CA ARG A 2 8.10 29.28 -46.32
C ARG A 2 7.19 28.24 -45.72
N SER A 3 7.14 27.07 -46.33
CA SER A 3 6.62 25.86 -45.73
C SER A 3 7.58 25.48 -44.59
N GLY A 4 7.28 25.93 -43.39
CA GLY A 4 7.98 25.52 -42.19
C GLY A 4 7.77 24.00 -41.99
N ILE A 5 8.87 23.28 -41.95
CA ILE A 5 8.91 21.88 -41.51
C ILE A 5 8.36 21.89 -40.09
N MET A 6 7.20 21.26 -39.91
CA MET A 6 6.60 21.10 -38.58
C MET A 6 7.56 20.35 -37.65
N ASP A 7 7.88 20.93 -36.51
CA ASP A 7 8.65 20.26 -35.47
C ASP A 7 7.91 18.99 -35.01
N SER A 8 8.66 17.96 -34.64
CA SER A 8 8.08 16.69 -34.20
C SER A 8 7.18 16.86 -32.98
N ASN A 9 7.51 17.79 -32.06
CA ASN A 9 6.71 18.10 -30.88
C ASN A 9 5.39 18.80 -31.24
N ASP A 10 5.40 19.72 -32.23
CA ASP A 10 4.17 20.37 -32.70
C ASP A 10 3.19 19.39 -33.31
N LYS A 11 3.67 18.40 -34.07
CA LYS A 11 2.83 17.34 -34.65
C LYS A 11 2.17 16.51 -33.58
N ARG A 12 2.92 16.20 -32.51
CA ARG A 12 2.46 15.41 -31.38
C ARG A 12 1.37 16.15 -30.59
N SER A 13 1.56 17.43 -30.30
CA SER A 13 0.59 18.26 -29.56
C SER A 13 -0.70 18.45 -30.35
N VAL A 14 -0.60 18.63 -31.68
CA VAL A 14 -1.80 18.71 -32.56
C VAL A 14 -2.58 17.41 -32.56
N ALA A 15 -1.90 16.27 -32.72
CA ALA A 15 -2.57 14.97 -32.71
C ALA A 15 -3.23 14.68 -31.36
N LEU A 16 -2.62 15.08 -30.25
CA LEU A 16 -3.19 14.98 -28.92
C LEU A 16 -4.50 15.78 -28.79
N ILE A 17 -4.51 17.05 -29.24
CA ILE A 17 -5.72 17.88 -29.24
C ILE A 17 -6.81 17.26 -30.13
N GLU A 18 -6.45 16.74 -31.31
CA GLU A 18 -7.41 16.09 -32.21
C GLU A 18 -8.02 14.84 -31.60
N ASN A 19 -7.24 14.00 -30.97
CA ASN A 19 -7.73 12.78 -30.29
C ASN A 19 -8.65 13.11 -29.10
N CYS A 20 -8.38 14.22 -28.42
CA CYS A 20 -9.21 14.70 -27.30
C CYS A 20 -10.42 15.53 -27.76
N ARG A 21 -10.53 15.90 -29.04
CA ARG A 21 -11.50 16.88 -29.59
C ARG A 21 -12.92 16.67 -29.08
N ALA A 22 -13.45 15.48 -29.20
CA ALA A 22 -14.83 15.16 -28.81
C ALA A 22 -15.13 15.46 -27.34
N ARG A 23 -14.14 15.23 -26.48
CA ARG A 23 -14.25 15.47 -25.04
C ARG A 23 -13.99 16.93 -24.69
N LEU A 24 -12.97 17.55 -25.31
CA LEU A 24 -12.63 18.95 -25.10
C LEU A 24 -13.79 19.88 -25.43
N GLN A 25 -14.56 19.61 -26.50
CA GLN A 25 -15.76 20.37 -26.84
C GLN A 25 -16.84 20.43 -25.76
N THR A 26 -16.80 19.47 -24.80
CA THR A 26 -17.75 19.42 -23.69
C THR A 26 -17.20 19.97 -22.38
N LEU A 27 -15.88 20.20 -22.33
CA LEU A 27 -15.17 20.62 -21.11
C LEU A 27 -14.71 22.07 -21.17
N ILE A 28 -14.55 22.65 -22.36
CA ILE A 28 -14.04 24.01 -22.56
C ILE A 28 -15.16 25.02 -22.40
N ARG A 29 -14.88 26.03 -21.58
CA ARG A 29 -15.65 27.29 -21.53
C ARG A 29 -14.95 28.31 -22.41
N VAL A 30 -15.59 28.64 -23.53
CA VAL A 30 -14.92 29.35 -24.65
C VAL A 30 -14.49 30.75 -24.26
N GLU A 31 -15.37 31.57 -23.69
CA GLU A 31 -15.09 32.97 -23.39
C GLU A 31 -13.89 33.16 -22.44
N PRO A 32 -13.81 32.51 -21.27
CA PRO A 32 -12.68 32.65 -20.37
C PRO A 32 -11.35 32.14 -20.96
N VAL A 33 -11.41 31.10 -21.81
CA VAL A 33 -10.20 30.58 -22.46
C VAL A 33 -9.72 31.54 -23.53
N LEU A 34 -10.61 32.10 -24.35
CA LEU A 34 -10.28 33.10 -25.37
C LEU A 34 -9.61 34.34 -24.79
N ASP A 35 -10.06 34.80 -23.61
CA ASP A 35 -9.50 35.98 -22.96
C ASP A 35 -8.02 35.76 -22.60
N LEU A 36 -7.63 34.54 -22.26
CA LEU A 36 -6.28 34.16 -21.85
C LEU A 36 -5.37 33.73 -23.01
N MET A 37 -5.94 33.41 -24.18
CA MET A 37 -5.16 33.04 -25.37
C MET A 37 -4.68 34.27 -26.12
N HIS A 38 -3.44 34.69 -25.91
CA HIS A 38 -2.87 35.87 -26.57
C HIS A 38 -2.45 35.61 -28.02
N SER A 39 -2.20 34.35 -28.36
CA SER A 39 -1.84 33.90 -29.73
C SER A 39 -3.00 33.96 -30.75
N ILE A 40 -4.25 34.10 -30.30
CA ILE A 40 -5.43 34.20 -31.18
C ILE A 40 -5.76 35.66 -31.42
N ASP A 41 -5.84 36.07 -32.70
CA ASP A 41 -6.13 37.43 -33.08
C ASP A 41 -7.57 37.87 -32.76
N LYS A 42 -7.78 39.22 -32.73
CA LYS A 42 -9.06 39.79 -32.32
C LYS A 42 -10.22 39.38 -33.23
N LYS A 43 -9.99 39.22 -34.53
CA LYS A 43 -11.04 38.86 -35.50
C LYS A 43 -11.45 37.39 -35.31
N GLN A 44 -10.49 36.54 -35.04
CA GLN A 44 -10.77 35.10 -34.71
C GLN A 44 -11.51 34.96 -33.39
N LYS A 45 -11.15 35.72 -32.34
CA LYS A 45 -11.87 35.78 -31.09
C LYS A 45 -13.33 36.23 -31.28
N GLU A 46 -13.56 37.30 -32.04
CA GLU A 46 -14.91 37.80 -32.35
C GLU A 46 -15.75 36.77 -33.14
N LEU A 47 -15.14 36.04 -34.09
CA LEU A 47 -15.78 34.96 -34.82
C LEU A 47 -16.22 33.79 -33.94
N ILE A 48 -15.33 33.35 -33.05
CA ILE A 48 -15.61 32.27 -32.11
C ILE A 48 -16.72 32.67 -31.14
N MET A 49 -16.68 33.87 -30.61
CA MET A 49 -17.72 34.42 -29.71
C MET A 49 -19.07 34.63 -30.43
N SER A 50 -19.05 35.04 -31.70
CA SER A 50 -20.28 35.09 -32.53
C SER A 50 -20.89 33.70 -32.68
N LYS A 51 -20.06 32.69 -32.89
CA LYS A 51 -20.51 31.29 -33.00
C LYS A 51 -21.05 30.75 -31.68
N ALA A 52 -20.46 31.15 -30.55
CA ALA A 52 -20.99 30.79 -29.23
C ALA A 52 -22.40 31.32 -29.00
N ARG A 53 -22.68 32.56 -29.46
CA ARG A 53 -24.02 33.18 -29.34
C ARG A 53 -25.03 32.61 -30.31
N ALA A 54 -24.60 32.21 -31.52
CA ALA A 54 -25.52 31.72 -32.59
C ALA A 54 -25.81 30.21 -32.49
N GLU A 55 -24.78 29.38 -32.17
CA GLU A 55 -24.86 27.93 -32.27
C GLU A 55 -24.55 27.21 -30.96
N GLY A 56 -24.22 27.97 -29.91
CA GLY A 56 -23.93 27.47 -28.55
C GLY A 56 -22.46 27.15 -28.29
N GLU A 57 -22.14 26.95 -27.01
CA GLU A 57 -20.79 26.79 -26.43
C GLU A 57 -20.00 25.65 -27.11
N ARG A 58 -20.66 24.52 -27.36
CA ARG A 58 -20.01 23.33 -27.94
C ARG A 58 -19.51 23.56 -29.36
N GLN A 59 -20.24 24.30 -30.19
CA GLN A 59 -19.83 24.62 -31.57
C GLN A 59 -18.73 25.69 -31.59
N ALA A 60 -18.78 26.61 -30.67
CA ALA A 60 -17.72 27.58 -30.46
C ALA A 60 -16.43 26.92 -29.95
N ALA A 61 -16.51 25.96 -29.04
CA ALA A 61 -15.37 25.17 -28.60
C ALA A 61 -14.76 24.35 -29.75
N HIS A 62 -15.59 23.81 -30.65
CA HIS A 62 -15.10 23.17 -31.88
C HIS A 62 -14.26 24.12 -32.72
N LEU A 63 -14.80 25.35 -32.95
CA LEU A 63 -14.11 26.37 -33.75
C LEU A 63 -12.83 26.88 -33.04
N LEU A 64 -12.85 27.01 -31.71
CA LEU A 64 -11.68 27.36 -30.92
C LEU A 64 -10.56 26.31 -31.09
N ILE A 65 -10.89 25.04 -30.98
CA ILE A 65 -9.94 23.94 -31.18
C ILE A 65 -9.37 23.96 -32.59
N ASP A 66 -10.20 24.15 -33.62
CA ASP A 66 -9.76 24.30 -35.01
C ASP A 66 -8.80 25.50 -35.21
N THR A 67 -9.10 26.60 -34.54
CA THR A 67 -8.27 27.81 -34.60
C THR A 67 -6.91 27.55 -33.96
N VAL A 68 -6.89 26.92 -32.75
CA VAL A 68 -5.65 26.56 -32.04
C VAL A 68 -4.77 25.62 -32.87
N ILE A 69 -5.37 24.63 -33.52
CA ILE A 69 -4.66 23.66 -34.37
C ILE A 69 -4.07 24.32 -35.64
N ARG A 70 -4.77 25.31 -36.21
CA ARG A 70 -4.39 25.92 -37.51
C ARG A 70 -3.60 27.21 -37.39
N MET A 71 -3.51 27.82 -36.21
CA MET A 71 -2.79 29.08 -36.05
C MET A 71 -1.27 28.95 -36.30
N PRO A 72 -0.57 30.03 -36.65
CA PRO A 72 0.90 30.02 -36.71
C PRO A 72 1.49 29.70 -35.32
N ARG A 73 2.39 28.75 -35.26
CA ARG A 73 2.95 28.25 -34.02
C ARG A 73 4.14 29.08 -33.56
N ALA A 74 3.90 29.80 -32.45
CA ALA A 74 4.99 30.39 -31.68
C ALA A 74 5.59 29.33 -30.73
N PRO A 75 6.87 29.38 -30.35
CA PRO A 75 7.42 28.51 -29.32
C PRO A 75 6.57 28.58 -28.04
N GLY A 76 6.11 27.43 -27.54
CA GLY A 76 5.29 27.34 -26.32
C GLY A 76 3.77 27.50 -26.53
N TRP A 77 3.26 27.55 -27.77
CA TRP A 77 1.82 27.68 -28.07
C TRP A 77 0.93 26.64 -27.41
N PHE A 78 1.41 25.41 -27.28
CA PHE A 78 0.65 24.31 -26.64
C PHE A 78 0.58 24.52 -25.13
N GLN A 79 1.67 24.96 -24.51
CA GLN A 79 1.68 25.31 -23.09
C GLN A 79 0.77 26.49 -22.80
N GLU A 80 0.76 27.52 -23.66
CA GLU A 80 -0.19 28.63 -23.56
C GLU A 80 -1.64 28.15 -23.56
N PHE A 81 -1.97 27.17 -24.43
CA PHE A 81 -3.31 26.59 -24.48
C PHE A 81 -3.66 25.83 -23.20
N LEU A 82 -2.75 25.01 -22.66
CA LEU A 82 -2.95 24.30 -21.40
C LEU A 82 -3.10 25.25 -20.20
N ASP A 83 -2.27 26.28 -20.15
CA ASP A 83 -2.31 27.29 -19.10
C ASP A 83 -3.61 28.11 -19.17
N ALA A 84 -4.07 28.45 -20.37
CA ALA A 84 -5.35 29.15 -20.59
C ALA A 84 -6.53 28.26 -20.13
N LEU A 85 -6.53 26.97 -20.45
CA LEU A 85 -7.55 26.03 -19.97
C LEU A 85 -7.55 25.94 -18.44
N SER A 86 -6.39 25.83 -17.84
CA SER A 86 -6.24 25.71 -16.38
C SER A 86 -6.68 26.98 -15.66
N ALA A 87 -6.30 28.17 -16.15
CA ALA A 87 -6.60 29.46 -15.57
C ALA A 87 -8.07 29.88 -15.79
N ALA A 88 -8.67 29.46 -16.92
CA ALA A 88 -10.09 29.69 -17.22
C ALA A 88 -11.06 28.81 -16.42
N GLY A 89 -10.56 28.01 -15.48
CA GLY A 89 -11.38 27.08 -14.69
C GLY A 89 -11.76 25.80 -15.43
N CYS A 90 -11.17 25.56 -16.63
CA CYS A 90 -11.35 24.34 -17.42
C CYS A 90 -10.25 23.31 -17.14
N ARG A 91 -9.77 23.25 -15.89
CA ARG A 91 -8.66 22.39 -15.46
C ARG A 91 -8.86 20.91 -15.82
N HIS A 92 -10.11 20.44 -15.81
CA HIS A 92 -10.43 19.07 -16.25
C HIS A 92 -10.10 18.79 -17.71
N ALA A 93 -10.09 19.83 -18.57
CA ALA A 93 -9.71 19.68 -19.97
C ALA A 93 -8.17 19.58 -20.13
N ALA A 94 -7.40 20.33 -19.35
CA ALA A 94 -5.95 20.24 -19.30
C ALA A 94 -5.51 18.90 -18.69
N ASP A 95 -6.05 18.52 -17.54
CA ASP A 95 -5.74 17.24 -16.85
C ASP A 95 -6.07 16.03 -17.74
N TYR A 96 -7.09 16.11 -18.60
CA TYR A 96 -7.46 15.05 -19.54
C TYR A 96 -6.43 14.85 -20.65
N MET A 97 -5.81 15.92 -21.14
CA MET A 97 -4.72 15.87 -22.13
C MET A 97 -3.41 15.37 -21.49
N ASP A 98 -3.12 15.77 -20.27
CA ASP A 98 -1.94 15.30 -19.52
C ASP A 98 -1.95 13.78 -19.29
N VAL A 99 -3.12 13.19 -19.05
CA VAL A 99 -3.27 11.73 -18.87
C VAL A 99 -2.94 10.98 -20.17
N LEU A 100 -3.42 11.45 -21.32
CA LEU A 100 -3.14 10.81 -22.62
C LEU A 100 -1.68 10.99 -23.05
N GLU A 101 -1.04 12.08 -22.72
CA GLU A 101 0.40 12.25 -22.93
C GLU A 101 1.20 11.29 -22.06
N ALA A 102 0.77 11.10 -20.83
CA ALA A 102 1.38 10.11 -19.92
C ALA A 102 1.22 8.67 -20.44
N GLU A 103 0.09 8.30 -21.04
CA GLU A 103 -0.10 6.97 -21.66
C GLU A 103 0.85 6.75 -22.84
N ASN A 104 0.98 7.72 -23.73
CA ASN A 104 1.91 7.62 -24.85
C ASN A 104 3.37 7.55 -24.40
N ASP A 105 3.75 8.31 -23.39
CA ASP A 105 5.06 8.22 -22.76
C ASP A 105 5.31 6.83 -22.14
N ASN A 106 4.29 6.20 -21.58
CA ASN A 106 4.39 4.84 -21.06
C ASN A 106 4.63 3.81 -22.16
N HIS A 107 3.95 3.92 -23.31
CA HIS A 107 4.19 3.06 -24.47
C HIS A 107 5.62 3.23 -25.03
N ILE A 108 6.11 4.45 -25.13
CA ILE A 108 7.48 4.73 -25.54
C ILE A 108 8.49 4.06 -24.60
N ARG A 109 8.27 4.18 -23.29
CA ARG A 109 9.14 3.56 -22.27
C ARG A 109 9.10 2.04 -22.31
N LEU A 110 7.93 1.46 -22.61
CA LEU A 110 7.79 0.01 -22.76
C LEU A 110 8.64 -0.49 -23.95
N ILE A 111 8.57 0.21 -25.10
CA ILE A 111 9.42 -0.09 -26.25
C ILE A 111 10.91 0.04 -25.89
N GLU A 112 11.30 1.05 -25.15
CA GLU A 112 12.68 1.25 -24.72
C GLU A 112 13.14 0.15 -23.76
N LEU A 113 12.29 -0.25 -22.81
CA LEU A 113 12.58 -1.33 -21.85
C LEU A 113 12.79 -2.67 -22.54
N LEU A 114 11.93 -2.99 -23.52
CA LEU A 114 11.98 -4.24 -24.28
C LEU A 114 12.84 -4.13 -25.54
N SER A 115 13.55 -3.00 -25.73
CA SER A 115 14.33 -2.75 -26.93
C SER A 115 15.32 -3.88 -27.26
N ALA A 116 15.94 -4.49 -26.27
CA ALA A 116 16.87 -5.60 -26.48
C ALA A 116 16.18 -6.84 -27.12
N SER A 117 14.98 -7.20 -26.65
CA SER A 117 14.17 -8.29 -27.22
C SER A 117 13.60 -7.91 -28.60
N LEU A 118 13.21 -6.65 -28.78
CA LEU A 118 12.65 -6.13 -30.03
C LEU A 118 13.68 -6.05 -31.17
N LEU A 119 14.98 -6.02 -30.88
CA LEU A 119 16.03 -6.05 -31.92
C LEU A 119 16.10 -7.36 -32.70
N ASP A 120 15.50 -8.42 -32.21
CA ASP A 120 15.48 -9.74 -32.87
C ASP A 120 14.27 -9.93 -33.80
N MET A 121 13.37 -8.91 -33.91
CA MET A 121 12.23 -8.96 -34.83
C MET A 121 12.67 -8.94 -36.31
N LYS A 122 11.83 -9.48 -37.18
CA LYS A 122 12.01 -9.45 -38.62
C LYS A 122 11.67 -8.05 -39.17
N THR A 123 12.65 -7.16 -39.15
CA THR A 123 12.46 -5.71 -39.33
C THR A 123 11.72 -5.35 -40.62
N CYS A 124 12.06 -6.00 -41.74
CA CYS A 124 11.46 -5.71 -43.06
C CYS A 124 9.97 -6.09 -43.10
N GLU A 125 9.58 -7.22 -42.46
CA GLU A 125 8.19 -7.66 -42.42
C GLU A 125 7.36 -6.72 -41.52
N VAL A 126 7.85 -6.39 -40.34
CA VAL A 126 7.18 -5.48 -39.39
C VAL A 126 7.06 -4.06 -39.96
N SER A 127 8.12 -3.51 -40.58
CA SER A 127 8.10 -2.19 -41.19
C SER A 127 7.08 -2.07 -42.34
N THR A 128 6.90 -3.15 -43.11
CA THR A 128 5.91 -3.20 -44.19
C THR A 128 4.48 -3.16 -43.64
N HIS A 129 4.21 -3.87 -42.54
CA HIS A 129 2.91 -3.80 -41.87
C HIS A 129 2.67 -2.41 -41.23
N CYS A 130 3.68 -1.83 -40.61
CA CYS A 130 3.62 -0.47 -40.08
C CYS A 130 3.36 0.59 -41.16
N LEU A 131 3.78 0.36 -42.41
CA LEU A 131 3.42 1.20 -43.56
C LEU A 131 1.93 1.03 -43.90
N SER A 132 1.44 -0.22 -43.94
CA SER A 132 0.03 -0.49 -44.29
C SER A 132 -0.97 0.05 -43.26
N SER A 133 -0.61 0.10 -41.99
CA SER A 133 -1.38 0.74 -40.91
C SER A 133 -1.21 2.26 -40.81
N GLY A 134 -0.29 2.83 -41.58
CA GLY A 134 -0.08 4.30 -41.63
C GLY A 134 0.78 4.88 -40.53
N ILE A 135 1.39 4.06 -39.66
CA ILE A 135 2.33 4.52 -38.63
C ILE A 135 3.71 4.83 -39.19
N LEU A 136 4.06 4.34 -40.36
CA LEU A 136 5.27 4.68 -41.09
C LEU A 136 4.95 5.22 -42.50
N THR A 137 5.78 6.11 -43.01
CA THR A 137 5.72 6.53 -44.39
C THR A 137 6.59 5.61 -45.27
N ALA A 138 6.39 5.67 -46.60
CA ALA A 138 7.23 4.91 -47.55
C ALA A 138 8.72 5.30 -47.40
N GLU A 139 9.00 6.59 -47.17
CA GLU A 139 10.35 7.09 -46.93
C GLU A 139 10.97 6.51 -45.65
N ASP A 140 10.15 6.32 -44.61
CA ASP A 140 10.61 5.70 -43.35
C ASP A 140 10.98 4.24 -43.55
N VAL A 141 10.17 3.49 -44.32
CA VAL A 141 10.42 2.09 -44.64
C VAL A 141 11.66 1.93 -45.50
N GLU A 142 11.88 2.81 -46.50
CA GLU A 142 13.12 2.82 -47.31
C GLU A 142 14.34 3.02 -46.44
N LYS A 143 14.31 3.95 -45.48
CA LYS A 143 15.42 4.19 -44.57
C LYS A 143 15.68 3.02 -43.62
N VAL A 144 14.62 2.38 -43.12
CA VAL A 144 14.71 1.16 -42.26
C VAL A 144 15.31 0.01 -43.05
N ASN A 145 14.88 -0.19 -44.30
CA ASN A 145 15.40 -1.25 -45.18
C ASN A 145 16.85 -0.97 -45.57
N ALA A 146 17.22 0.28 -45.87
CA ALA A 146 18.60 0.64 -46.15
C ALA A 146 19.51 0.39 -44.95
N GLU A 147 19.07 0.72 -43.75
CA GLU A 147 19.81 0.45 -42.51
C GLU A 147 19.91 -1.05 -42.23
N THR A 148 18.85 -1.82 -42.51
CA THR A 148 18.85 -3.29 -42.39
C THR A 148 19.84 -3.93 -43.36
N ASN A 149 19.84 -3.50 -44.60
CA ASN A 149 20.71 -4.06 -45.65
C ASN A 149 22.19 -3.69 -45.47
N ASN A 150 22.48 -2.47 -45.01
CA ASN A 150 23.85 -1.99 -44.88
C ASN A 150 24.49 -2.39 -43.52
N HIS A 151 23.73 -2.50 -42.43
CA HIS A 151 24.26 -2.68 -41.08
C HIS A 151 23.63 -3.87 -40.33
N GLY A 152 22.73 -4.61 -40.97
CA GLY A 152 22.12 -5.82 -40.45
C GLY A 152 20.80 -5.57 -39.67
N ASN A 153 20.04 -6.65 -39.49
CA ASN A 153 18.66 -6.60 -38.93
C ASN A 153 18.52 -5.84 -37.62
N LYS A 154 19.49 -5.97 -36.69
CA LYS A 154 19.45 -5.28 -35.40
C LYS A 154 19.56 -3.76 -35.51
N CYS A 155 20.33 -3.27 -36.48
CA CYS A 155 20.42 -1.85 -36.76
C CYS A 155 19.14 -1.32 -37.41
N GLY A 156 18.59 -2.07 -38.36
CA GLY A 156 17.30 -1.75 -38.96
C GLY A 156 16.16 -1.78 -37.94
N ALA A 157 16.12 -2.76 -37.03
CA ALA A 157 15.14 -2.81 -35.95
C ALA A 157 15.21 -1.59 -35.00
N ARG A 158 16.43 -1.14 -34.68
CA ARG A 158 16.64 0.07 -33.87
C ARG A 158 16.15 1.32 -34.61
N GLU A 159 16.38 1.45 -35.91
CA GLU A 159 15.88 2.55 -36.71
C GLU A 159 14.35 2.50 -36.86
N LEU A 160 13.77 1.31 -37.01
CA LEU A 160 12.33 1.10 -37.03
C LEU A 160 11.68 1.62 -35.70
N LEU A 161 12.18 1.15 -34.57
CA LEU A 161 11.66 1.59 -33.25
C LEU A 161 11.80 3.09 -33.05
N ARG A 162 12.94 3.68 -33.43
CA ARG A 162 13.17 5.13 -33.37
C ARG A 162 12.14 5.91 -34.17
N ARG A 163 11.62 5.38 -35.28
CA ARG A 163 10.63 6.04 -36.12
C ARG A 163 9.23 5.87 -35.56
N ILE A 164 8.91 4.66 -35.10
CA ILE A 164 7.60 4.35 -34.51
C ILE A 164 7.30 5.24 -33.29
N ILE A 165 8.23 5.37 -32.34
CA ILE A 165 8.05 6.19 -31.14
C ILE A 165 7.92 7.70 -31.39
N ARG A 166 8.17 8.16 -32.59
CA ARG A 166 7.96 9.58 -33.00
C ARG A 166 6.53 9.86 -33.44
N ASN A 167 5.73 8.83 -33.64
CA ASN A 167 4.35 9.00 -34.03
C ASN A 167 3.50 9.58 -32.91
N PRO A 168 2.41 10.27 -33.24
CA PRO A 168 1.44 10.74 -32.27
C PRO A 168 0.73 9.57 -31.58
N HIS A 169 0.04 9.86 -30.49
CA HIS A 169 -0.74 8.88 -29.71
C HIS A 169 -1.59 7.95 -30.62
N GLY A 170 -1.65 6.67 -30.29
CA GLY A 170 -2.46 5.67 -31.01
C GLY A 170 -1.67 4.65 -31.83
N TRP A 171 -0.37 4.90 -32.06
CA TRP A 171 0.50 4.03 -32.86
C TRP A 171 0.80 2.67 -32.21
N PHE A 172 0.66 2.57 -30.92
CA PHE A 172 1.10 1.38 -30.16
C PHE A 172 0.23 0.15 -30.47
N SER A 173 -1.08 0.29 -30.57
CA SER A 173 -2.02 -0.76 -30.97
C SER A 173 -1.71 -1.32 -32.36
N ASP A 174 -1.39 -0.43 -33.29
CA ASP A 174 -1.06 -0.80 -34.68
C ASP A 174 0.32 -1.48 -34.77
N PHE A 175 1.26 -1.07 -33.95
CA PHE A 175 2.55 -1.75 -33.83
C PHE A 175 2.41 -3.15 -33.22
N LEU A 176 1.54 -3.31 -32.20
CA LEU A 176 1.22 -4.61 -31.66
C LEU A 176 0.59 -5.52 -32.72
N GLU A 177 -0.35 -5.01 -33.49
CA GLU A 177 -0.95 -5.77 -34.58
C GLU A 177 0.07 -6.15 -35.65
N ALA A 178 1.00 -5.26 -35.99
CA ALA A 178 2.11 -5.58 -36.90
C ALA A 178 2.97 -6.75 -36.37
N LEU A 179 3.29 -6.76 -35.09
CA LEU A 179 4.03 -7.88 -34.47
C LEU A 179 3.20 -9.19 -34.47
N ARG A 180 1.89 -9.11 -34.27
CA ARG A 180 1.01 -10.26 -34.27
C ARG A 180 0.91 -10.91 -35.67
N VAL A 181 0.70 -10.08 -36.67
CA VAL A 181 0.54 -10.55 -38.08
C VAL A 181 1.86 -11.07 -38.66
N THR A 182 2.99 -10.54 -38.22
CA THR A 182 4.32 -11.02 -38.66
C THR A 182 4.86 -12.17 -37.81
N GLU A 183 3.97 -12.87 -37.06
CA GLU A 183 4.26 -14.03 -36.23
C GLU A 183 5.29 -13.83 -35.10
N HIS A 184 5.48 -12.57 -34.65
CA HIS A 184 6.29 -12.25 -33.48
C HIS A 184 5.48 -12.40 -32.18
N LEU A 185 4.85 -13.55 -31.99
CA LEU A 185 3.88 -13.80 -30.92
C LEU A 185 4.47 -13.63 -29.50
N LEU A 186 5.76 -13.90 -29.32
CA LEU A 186 6.43 -13.67 -28.03
C LEU A 186 6.53 -12.16 -27.74
N LEU A 187 7.01 -11.38 -28.70
CA LEU A 187 7.12 -9.92 -28.58
C LEU A 187 5.74 -9.28 -28.45
N TYR A 188 4.76 -9.76 -29.20
CA TYR A 188 3.37 -9.34 -29.08
C TYR A 188 2.84 -9.59 -27.66
N LYS A 189 3.07 -10.78 -27.08
CA LYS A 189 2.64 -11.11 -25.72
C LYS A 189 3.37 -10.28 -24.67
N GLU A 190 4.66 -10.05 -24.83
CA GLU A 190 5.44 -9.20 -23.92
C GLU A 190 4.94 -7.76 -23.90
N LEU A 191 4.59 -7.20 -25.07
CA LEU A 191 4.09 -5.83 -25.19
C LEU A 191 2.58 -5.73 -24.90
N SER A 192 1.75 -6.70 -25.30
CA SER A 192 0.31 -6.67 -25.12
C SER A 192 -0.14 -6.88 -23.68
N GLY A 193 0.68 -7.49 -22.82
CA GLY A 193 0.45 -7.54 -21.37
C GLY A 193 0.42 -6.15 -20.69
N TRP A 194 0.81 -5.11 -21.43
CA TRP A 194 0.85 -3.72 -20.98
C TRP A 194 -0.22 -2.84 -21.66
N THR A 195 -1.18 -3.44 -22.34
CA THR A 195 -2.24 -2.71 -23.01
C THR A 195 -3.31 -2.16 -22.06
N MET A 196 -4.03 -1.20 -22.55
CA MET A 196 -4.89 -0.17 -21.98
C MET A 196 -6.01 -0.60 -21.02
N ASP A 197 -6.25 -1.86 -20.76
CA ASP A 197 -7.28 -2.30 -19.80
C ASP A 197 -6.84 -2.16 -18.33
N ASP A 198 -5.56 -1.94 -18.09
CA ASP A 198 -5.00 -1.60 -16.77
C ASP A 198 -4.90 -0.08 -16.57
N LYS A 199 -6.00 0.64 -16.72
CA LYS A 199 -6.08 2.11 -16.61
C LYS A 199 -5.70 2.71 -15.25
N ALA A 200 -5.26 1.93 -14.29
CA ALA A 200 -4.96 2.42 -12.95
C ALA A 200 -3.48 2.37 -12.54
N SER A 201 -2.61 1.78 -13.32
CA SER A 201 -1.21 1.64 -12.92
C SER A 201 -0.31 1.38 -14.11
N SER A 202 0.02 2.42 -14.82
CA SER A 202 1.13 2.36 -15.76
C SER A 202 2.42 2.66 -15.01
N PRO A 203 3.33 1.69 -14.92
CA PRO A 203 4.45 1.77 -13.98
C PRO A 203 5.79 2.06 -14.61
N LEU A 204 5.84 2.38 -15.89
CA LEU A 204 7.11 2.54 -16.60
C LEU A 204 7.47 4.01 -16.74
N GLY A 205 7.86 4.58 -15.63
CA GLY A 205 8.54 5.85 -15.61
C GLY A 205 10.04 5.69 -15.86
N THR A 206 10.53 6.29 -16.92
CA THR A 206 11.94 6.57 -17.19
C THR A 206 12.90 5.39 -17.27
N LEU A 207 13.03 4.87 -18.44
CA LEU A 207 14.32 4.35 -18.89
C LEU A 207 14.46 4.75 -20.35
N PHE A 208 15.47 5.48 -20.64
CA PHE A 208 15.85 5.94 -21.97
C PHE A 208 15.14 7.19 -22.47
N VAL A 209 15.85 8.25 -22.39
CA VAL A 209 15.86 9.25 -23.46
C VAL A 209 16.89 8.73 -24.47
N PRO A 210 16.51 8.38 -25.71
CA PRO A 210 17.51 8.23 -26.74
C PRO A 210 18.17 9.61 -26.87
N GLU A 211 19.45 9.70 -26.52
CA GLU A 211 20.17 10.93 -26.84
C GLU A 211 19.95 11.21 -28.34
N PRO A 212 19.61 12.44 -28.72
CA PRO A 212 19.53 12.84 -30.10
C PRO A 212 20.95 13.06 -30.66
N THR A 213 21.80 12.08 -30.51
CA THR A 213 23.12 12.09 -31.13
C THR A 213 23.07 11.23 -32.34
N GLY A 214 22.98 11.93 -33.48
CA GLY A 214 23.42 11.39 -34.74
C GLY A 214 24.87 10.95 -34.68
N ARG A 215 25.14 9.83 -34.03
CA ARG A 215 26.32 9.04 -34.31
C ARG A 215 25.94 8.04 -35.41
N VAL A 216 26.09 8.52 -36.61
CA VAL A 216 26.29 7.69 -37.77
C VAL A 216 27.33 6.65 -37.39
N CYS A 217 26.95 5.37 -37.45
CA CYS A 217 27.91 4.27 -37.43
C CYS A 217 28.85 4.48 -38.63
N ARG A 218 30.00 5.06 -38.39
CA ARG A 218 31.08 5.04 -39.40
C ARG A 218 31.57 3.61 -39.52
N PRO A 219 31.68 3.08 -40.73
CA PRO A 219 32.29 1.75 -40.94
C PRO A 219 33.73 1.82 -40.47
N ALA A 220 34.11 0.91 -39.61
CA ALA A 220 35.49 0.71 -39.21
C ALA A 220 36.27 0.30 -40.45
N ALA A 221 37.06 1.21 -40.98
CA ALA A 221 38.05 0.91 -42.00
C ALA A 221 39.07 -0.05 -41.39
N ALA A 222 39.22 -1.19 -42.04
CA ALA A 222 40.26 -2.17 -41.80
C ALA A 222 41.64 -1.50 -41.79
N ARG A 223 42.30 -1.43 -40.67
CA ARG A 223 43.77 -1.33 -40.62
C ARG A 223 44.30 -2.53 -39.86
N ARG A 224 45.01 -3.34 -40.63
CA ARG A 224 45.95 -4.35 -40.15
C ARG A 224 47.00 -3.69 -39.28
N GLY A 225 47.41 -4.39 -38.26
CA GLY A 225 48.72 -4.09 -37.70
C GLY A 225 48.87 -4.43 -36.23
N HIS A 226 49.51 -5.56 -36.03
CA HIS A 226 50.41 -5.95 -34.95
C HIS A 226 49.82 -6.28 -33.56
N THR A 227 49.71 -7.57 -33.37
CA THR A 227 50.06 -8.41 -32.24
C THR A 227 51.10 -7.79 -31.30
N THR A 228 50.76 -7.68 -30.03
CA THR A 228 51.77 -7.96 -29.01
C THR A 228 51.11 -8.55 -27.79
N LEU A 229 51.32 -9.86 -27.65
CA LEU A 229 51.21 -10.60 -26.41
C LEU A 229 52.19 -10.00 -25.40
N TRP A 230 51.70 -9.87 -24.18
CA TRP A 230 52.58 -9.95 -23.00
C TRP A 230 52.04 -10.99 -22.05
N ILE A 231 52.68 -12.15 -22.11
CA ILE A 231 52.81 -13.15 -21.10
C ILE A 231 53.95 -12.66 -20.19
N SER A 232 53.76 -12.63 -18.91
CA SER A 232 54.88 -12.67 -17.98
C SER A 232 54.70 -13.84 -17.02
N ASP A 233 55.47 -14.84 -17.31
CA ASP A 233 55.92 -15.89 -16.41
C ASP A 233 56.73 -15.30 -15.25
N SER A 234 56.63 -15.92 -14.09
CA SER A 234 57.73 -16.20 -13.17
C SER A 234 57.25 -17.31 -12.23
N VAL A 235 57.65 -18.52 -12.44
CA VAL A 235 58.82 -19.27 -12.07
C VAL A 235 59.40 -18.79 -10.73
N GLY A 236 59.41 -19.62 -9.73
CA GLY A 236 59.85 -20.90 -9.30
C GLY A 236 60.01 -20.91 -7.80
N GLY A 237 59.88 -21.98 -7.27
CA GLY A 237 60.72 -23.05 -6.86
C GLY A 237 60.80 -23.06 -5.36
N GLY A 238 60.67 -24.14 -4.75
CA GLY A 238 61.17 -25.38 -4.44
C GLY A 238 60.75 -25.83 -3.09
N ALA A 239 60.23 -26.96 -2.95
CA ALA A 239 60.81 -28.21 -2.35
C ALA A 239 61.37 -28.04 -0.92
N ASP A 240 60.87 -28.78 0.00
CA ASP A 240 61.13 -30.16 0.45
C ASP A 240 60.42 -30.44 1.78
N GLU A 241 59.77 -31.59 1.78
CA GLU A 241 59.98 -32.83 2.51
C GLU A 241 59.84 -32.86 4.03
N GLY A 242 59.09 -33.87 4.40
CA GLY A 242 59.34 -34.80 5.53
C GLY A 242 58.38 -34.63 6.72
N GLY A 243 57.62 -35.56 7.08
CA GLY A 243 57.65 -36.90 7.36
C GLY A 243 56.78 -37.16 8.55
N ALA A 244 55.85 -37.95 8.45
CA ALA A 244 55.53 -39.23 9.07
C ALA A 244 55.48 -39.39 10.60
N ASP A 245 54.40 -40.14 10.93
CA ASP A 245 54.21 -41.00 12.12
C ASP A 245 53.69 -40.37 13.41
N GLY A 246 52.71 -40.87 14.08
CA GLY A 246 52.07 -42.16 14.18
C GLY A 246 51.39 -42.30 15.55
N GLY A 247 50.41 -43.15 15.64
CA GLY A 247 49.95 -43.77 16.88
C GLY A 247 48.70 -43.16 17.53
N ALA A 248 47.57 -43.68 17.37
CA ALA A 248 46.82 -44.86 17.85
C ALA A 248 46.51 -44.88 19.38
N ASP A 249 45.22 -45.23 19.60
CA ASP A 249 44.57 -45.74 20.81
C ASP A 249 43.97 -44.68 21.75
N GLY A 250 42.70 -44.74 22.07
CA GLY A 250 41.74 -45.79 22.31
C GLY A 250 40.86 -45.36 23.51
N GLY A 251 39.61 -45.65 23.45
CA GLY A 251 38.82 -45.70 24.67
C GLY A 251 37.45 -45.02 24.58
N ALA A 252 36.44 -45.84 24.46
CA ALA A 252 35.00 -45.62 24.46
C ALA A 252 34.52 -45.13 25.82
N ASP A 253 33.41 -44.43 25.81
CA ASP A 253 32.11 -44.69 26.38
C ASP A 253 31.31 -43.44 26.66
N GLY A 254 30.19 -43.23 26.05
CA GLY A 254 28.88 -43.37 26.69
C GLY A 254 28.24 -42.10 27.16
N GLY A 255 27.18 -41.63 26.50
CA GLY A 255 26.16 -40.73 27.08
C GLY A 255 25.54 -39.78 26.10
N ALA A 256 24.42 -40.19 25.58
CA ALA A 256 23.47 -39.35 24.83
C ALA A 256 22.93 -38.23 25.69
N ASP A 257 22.83 -37.01 25.17
CA ASP A 257 21.59 -36.25 25.21
C ASP A 257 21.67 -35.06 24.25
N GLY A 258 20.55 -34.80 23.60
CA GLY A 258 20.41 -33.89 22.49
C GLY A 258 20.49 -32.42 22.91
N GLY A 259 21.10 -31.61 22.04
CA GLY A 259 21.09 -30.18 22.14
C GLY A 259 21.18 -29.57 20.76
N GLY A 260 20.11 -28.94 20.35
CA GLY A 260 19.97 -28.27 19.06
C GLY A 260 21.07 -27.24 18.83
N ALA A 261 21.54 -27.22 17.63
CA ALA A 261 22.55 -26.29 17.15
C ALA A 261 21.97 -24.89 16.99
N ASP A 262 22.35 -24.00 17.87
CA ASP A 262 22.32 -22.57 17.64
C ASP A 262 23.51 -22.17 16.77
N GLY A 263 23.22 -21.85 15.53
CA GLY A 263 24.19 -21.19 14.65
C GLY A 263 24.26 -19.69 14.94
N GLY A 264 25.19 -19.30 15.77
CA GLY A 264 25.47 -17.90 16.07
C GLY A 264 26.40 -17.75 17.24
N ALA A 265 27.59 -18.34 17.09
CA ALA A 265 28.61 -18.26 18.08
C ALA A 265 29.02 -16.83 18.38
N ASP A 266 28.81 -16.40 19.63
CA ASP A 266 29.81 -15.60 20.33
C ASP A 266 29.94 -16.13 21.74
N GLY A 267 31.05 -16.82 21.93
CA GLY A 267 31.48 -17.34 23.18
C GLY A 267 31.85 -16.22 24.15
N GLY A 268 31.48 -16.40 25.40
CA GLY A 268 31.89 -15.55 26.49
C GLY A 268 30.92 -15.69 27.63
N ALA A 269 31.07 -16.67 28.45
CA ALA A 269 30.45 -16.74 29.75
C ALA A 269 31.02 -15.66 30.67
N ASP A 270 30.09 -15.11 31.48
CA ASP A 270 30.29 -14.22 32.63
C ASP A 270 30.36 -12.71 32.35
N GLY A 271 29.36 -12.00 32.88
CA GLY A 271 29.37 -10.57 33.16
C GLY A 271 28.63 -9.74 32.13
N GLY A 272 27.41 -9.27 32.42
CA GLY A 272 26.66 -8.20 31.80
C GLY A 272 26.91 -7.99 30.30
N GLY A 273 25.98 -8.43 29.45
CA GLY A 273 26.14 -8.45 27.98
C GLY A 273 26.56 -7.12 27.37
N VAL A 274 27.84 -6.97 27.11
CA VAL A 274 28.37 -5.86 26.31
C VAL A 274 28.00 -6.11 24.85
N ILE A 275 27.27 -5.21 24.24
CA ILE A 275 26.95 -5.29 22.80
C ILE A 275 28.23 -5.03 22.01
N SER A 276 28.71 -6.03 21.29
CA SER A 276 29.77 -5.85 20.29
C SER A 276 29.10 -5.67 18.92
N LEU A 277 29.36 -4.55 18.24
CA LEU A 277 28.90 -4.29 16.91
C LEU A 277 29.81 -4.92 15.86
N ARG A 278 29.25 -5.47 14.80
CA ARG A 278 30.00 -5.86 13.60
C ARG A 278 30.61 -4.63 12.95
N PRO A 279 31.70 -4.73 12.16
CA PRO A 279 32.35 -3.56 11.55
C PRO A 279 31.41 -2.62 10.81
N TYR A 280 30.53 -3.16 9.94
CA TYR A 280 29.54 -2.35 9.21
C TYR A 280 28.48 -1.72 10.14
N GLN A 281 28.13 -2.37 11.25
CA GLN A 281 27.21 -1.80 12.24
C GLN A 281 27.85 -0.65 13.01
N ALA A 282 29.15 -0.75 13.32
CA ALA A 282 29.90 0.33 13.96
C ALA A 282 30.03 1.54 13.00
N GLU A 283 30.30 1.29 11.72
CA GLU A 283 30.37 2.34 10.68
C GLU A 283 29.05 3.13 10.59
N VAL A 284 27.90 2.45 10.50
CA VAL A 284 26.62 3.14 10.38
C VAL A 284 26.18 3.81 11.68
N ALA A 285 26.69 3.38 12.84
CA ALA A 285 26.39 3.98 14.13
C ALA A 285 27.20 5.26 14.39
N ALA A 286 28.39 5.39 13.81
CA ALA A 286 29.37 6.45 14.15
C ALA A 286 28.76 7.86 14.14
N PRO A 287 28.04 8.34 13.13
CA PRO A 287 27.50 9.69 13.16
C PRO A 287 26.43 9.91 14.23
N ALA A 288 25.66 8.84 14.59
CA ALA A 288 24.70 8.94 15.68
C ALA A 288 25.37 9.05 17.04
N LEU A 289 26.53 8.40 17.22
CA LEU A 289 27.34 8.50 18.43
C LEU A 289 27.97 9.89 18.61
N GLU A 290 28.18 10.62 17.51
CA GLU A 290 28.56 12.04 17.51
C GLU A 290 27.41 13.00 17.85
N GLY A 291 26.20 12.48 18.12
CA GLY A 291 25.03 13.27 18.45
C GLY A 291 24.25 13.78 17.23
N LEU A 292 24.56 13.33 16.02
CA LEU A 292 23.89 13.75 14.79
C LEU A 292 22.58 12.98 14.59
N ASN A 293 21.59 13.64 13.97
CA ASN A 293 20.37 12.99 13.51
C ASN A 293 20.67 12.21 12.24
N VAL A 294 20.40 10.90 12.22
CA VAL A 294 20.72 10.04 11.09
C VAL A 294 19.61 9.03 10.82
N ILE A 295 19.58 8.56 9.59
CA ILE A 295 18.78 7.39 9.19
C ILE A 295 19.74 6.22 8.96
N ILE A 296 19.51 5.11 9.66
CA ILE A 296 20.19 3.84 9.42
C ILE A 296 19.31 2.99 8.52
N CYS A 297 19.77 2.78 7.29
CA CYS A 297 19.10 1.98 6.28
C CYS A 297 19.90 0.70 6.03
N LEU A 298 19.50 -0.38 6.68
CA LEU A 298 20.14 -1.69 6.58
C LEU A 298 19.09 -2.78 6.25
N PRO A 299 19.44 -3.84 5.52
CA PRO A 299 18.53 -4.94 5.22
C PRO A 299 17.83 -5.53 6.44
N THR A 300 16.71 -6.22 6.24
CA THR A 300 16.04 -6.96 7.32
C THR A 300 16.97 -8.08 7.82
N GLY A 301 17.08 -8.23 9.15
CA GLY A 301 17.97 -9.24 9.75
C GLY A 301 19.44 -8.81 9.94
N SER A 302 19.85 -7.61 9.49
CA SER A 302 21.19 -7.07 9.67
C SER A 302 21.48 -6.56 11.10
N GLY A 303 20.53 -6.66 12.03
CA GLY A 303 20.69 -6.21 13.40
C GLY A 303 20.49 -4.70 13.61
N LYS A 304 19.68 -4.02 12.80
CA LYS A 304 19.32 -2.59 12.98
C LYS A 304 18.92 -2.23 14.42
N THR A 305 18.05 -3.05 15.01
CA THR A 305 17.58 -2.83 16.39
C THR A 305 18.74 -2.93 17.39
N ARG A 306 19.66 -3.87 17.19
CA ARG A 306 20.85 -4.02 18.03
C ARG A 306 21.74 -2.79 17.96
N VAL A 307 21.92 -2.20 16.77
CA VAL A 307 22.63 -0.94 16.58
C VAL A 307 21.94 0.19 17.35
N ALA A 308 20.61 0.26 17.29
CA ALA A 308 19.85 1.28 18.04
C ALA A 308 19.98 1.11 19.56
N VAL A 309 19.97 -0.14 20.07
CA VAL A 309 20.21 -0.42 21.49
C VAL A 309 21.61 0.04 21.91
N TYR A 310 22.62 -0.23 21.09
CA TYR A 310 24.00 0.22 21.35
C TYR A 310 24.09 1.74 21.39
N ILE A 311 23.54 2.44 20.40
CA ILE A 311 23.52 3.92 20.35
C ILE A 311 22.76 4.47 21.57
N THR A 312 21.64 3.86 21.95
CA THR A 312 20.88 4.26 23.14
C THR A 312 21.70 4.12 24.41
N GLY A 313 22.43 3.02 24.58
CA GLY A 313 23.32 2.80 25.74
C GLY A 313 24.42 3.84 25.81
N GLN A 314 25.14 4.08 24.71
CA GLN A 314 26.19 5.09 24.61
C GLN A 314 25.68 6.51 24.88
N HIS A 315 24.48 6.82 24.35
CA HIS A 315 23.83 8.11 24.64
C HIS A 315 23.55 8.30 26.13
N LEU A 316 23.01 7.28 26.80
CA LEU A 316 22.69 7.34 28.22
C LEU A 316 23.97 7.40 29.07
N ASP A 317 25.04 6.63 28.71
CA ASP A 317 26.32 6.66 29.37
C ASP A 317 26.98 8.06 29.26
N ALA A 318 26.93 8.67 28.08
CA ALA A 318 27.46 10.02 27.85
C ALA A 318 26.69 11.08 28.66
N ARG A 319 25.35 10.97 28.73
CA ARG A 319 24.53 11.89 29.55
C ARG A 319 24.83 11.72 31.05
N LEU A 320 24.95 10.47 31.51
CA LEU A 320 25.29 10.17 32.89
C LEU A 320 26.67 10.74 33.28
N ALA A 321 27.66 10.60 32.40
CA ALA A 321 28.99 11.16 32.59
C ALA A 321 28.99 12.69 32.73
N LEU A 322 28.04 13.37 32.12
CA LEU A 322 27.82 14.82 32.23
C LEU A 322 26.94 15.21 33.44
N GLY A 323 26.50 14.25 34.26
CA GLY A 323 25.53 14.50 35.34
C GLY A 323 24.17 14.95 34.89
N GLN A 324 23.79 14.68 33.64
CA GLN A 324 22.53 15.09 33.04
C GLN A 324 21.57 13.91 32.86
N PRO A 325 20.25 14.09 33.02
CA PRO A 325 19.31 13.02 32.79
C PRO A 325 19.28 12.64 31.30
N GLY A 326 19.27 11.33 31.02
CA GLY A 326 19.01 10.79 29.71
C GLY A 326 17.56 10.25 29.63
N LYS A 327 16.77 10.68 28.66
CA LYS A 327 15.40 10.22 28.44
C LYS A 327 15.22 9.82 26.98
N VAL A 328 15.06 8.53 26.74
CA VAL A 328 15.00 7.95 25.40
C VAL A 328 13.60 7.38 25.14
N VAL A 329 13.01 7.73 24.01
CA VAL A 329 11.76 7.13 23.57
C VAL A 329 11.98 6.38 22.27
N VAL A 330 11.58 5.11 22.26
CA VAL A 330 11.62 4.23 21.09
C VAL A 330 10.20 4.08 20.54
N LEU A 331 9.99 4.56 19.33
CA LEU A 331 8.70 4.59 18.67
C LEU A 331 8.58 3.44 17.69
N VAL A 332 7.51 2.67 17.83
CA VAL A 332 7.15 1.59 16.91
C VAL A 332 5.76 1.81 16.31
N ASN A 333 5.51 1.21 15.14
CA ASN A 333 4.26 1.39 14.40
C ASN A 333 3.15 0.40 14.78
N LYS A 334 3.46 -0.68 15.51
CA LYS A 334 2.52 -1.75 15.88
C LYS A 334 2.71 -2.19 17.34
N ILE A 335 1.59 -2.54 18.01
CA ILE A 335 1.59 -2.97 19.41
C ILE A 335 2.48 -4.21 19.69
N PRO A 336 2.48 -5.28 18.88
CA PRO A 336 3.36 -6.42 19.13
C PRO A 336 4.84 -6.10 19.16
N LEU A 337 5.28 -5.08 18.40
CA LEU A 337 6.67 -4.62 18.39
C LEU A 337 7.10 -3.99 19.70
N VAL A 338 6.18 -3.36 20.46
CA VAL A 338 6.51 -2.80 21.79
C VAL A 338 7.06 -3.89 22.71
N GLU A 339 6.37 -5.04 22.75
CA GLU A 339 6.78 -6.19 23.58
C GLU A 339 8.07 -6.80 23.07
N GLN A 340 8.18 -7.00 21.75
CA GLN A 340 9.37 -7.57 21.12
C GLN A 340 10.62 -6.74 21.40
N HIS A 341 10.58 -5.44 21.11
CA HIS A 341 11.71 -4.55 21.39
C HIS A 341 12.06 -4.51 22.88
N TYR A 342 11.05 -4.51 23.76
CA TYR A 342 11.29 -4.53 25.19
C TYR A 342 11.97 -5.82 25.64
N SER A 343 11.36 -6.99 25.39
CA SER A 343 11.77 -8.27 25.96
C SER A 343 13.01 -8.88 25.30
N SER A 344 13.20 -8.66 23.98
CA SER A 344 14.27 -9.31 23.22
C SER A 344 15.48 -8.42 22.97
N GLU A 345 15.34 -7.08 23.03
CA GLU A 345 16.40 -6.19 22.59
C GLU A 345 16.81 -5.17 23.68
N PHE A 346 15.93 -4.29 24.13
CA PHE A 346 16.34 -3.18 25.00
C PHE A 346 16.55 -3.60 26.46
N ALA A 347 15.60 -4.27 27.09
CA ALA A 347 15.72 -4.62 28.52
C ALA A 347 16.87 -5.60 28.82
N PRO A 348 17.14 -6.65 28.00
CA PRO A 348 18.27 -7.56 28.27
C PRO A 348 19.64 -6.91 28.20
N PHE A 349 19.81 -5.91 27.29
CA PHE A 349 21.12 -5.27 27.05
C PHE A 349 21.35 -3.96 27.81
N LEU A 350 20.26 -3.29 28.26
CA LEU A 350 20.33 -2.02 29.00
C LEU A 350 20.01 -2.21 30.50
N ARG A 351 20.52 -3.27 31.15
CA ARG A 351 20.20 -3.65 32.53
C ARG A 351 20.55 -2.57 33.57
N ARG A 352 21.47 -1.66 33.25
CA ARG A 352 21.88 -0.53 34.11
C ARG A 352 20.82 0.58 34.14
N TYR A 353 19.89 0.58 33.20
CA TYR A 353 18.89 1.62 32.98
C TYR A 353 17.48 1.07 33.18
N LYS A 354 16.59 1.93 33.62
CA LYS A 354 15.14 1.57 33.75
C LYS A 354 14.48 1.62 32.40
N VAL A 355 14.24 0.45 31.83
CA VAL A 355 13.52 0.30 30.55
C VAL A 355 12.06 0.02 30.81
N GLY A 356 11.16 0.83 30.24
CA GLY A 356 9.71 0.69 30.34
C GLY A 356 9.06 0.44 28.98
N ARG A 357 7.83 -0.06 29.01
CA ARG A 357 7.01 -0.27 27.79
C ARG A 357 5.58 0.21 28.00
N VAL A 358 5.00 0.82 26.95
CA VAL A 358 3.63 1.33 27.00
C VAL A 358 2.91 1.04 25.67
N SER A 359 1.77 0.41 25.74
CA SER A 359 0.93 0.14 24.56
C SER A 359 -0.52 0.51 24.82
N GLY A 360 -1.34 0.64 23.78
CA GLY A 360 -2.75 0.97 23.89
C GLY A 360 -3.61 -0.06 24.68
N ASN A 361 -3.07 -1.27 24.88
CA ASN A 361 -3.70 -2.30 25.72
C ASN A 361 -3.26 -2.24 27.19
N SER A 362 -2.33 -1.32 27.54
CA SER A 362 -1.89 -1.15 28.92
C SER A 362 -2.95 -0.36 29.67
N GLN A 363 -3.58 -0.97 30.68
CA GLN A 363 -4.40 -0.23 31.66
C GLN A 363 -3.43 0.56 32.56
N LEU A 364 -3.12 1.78 32.14
CA LEU A 364 -2.19 2.62 32.87
C LEU A 364 -2.93 3.25 34.07
N LYS A 365 -2.56 2.79 35.27
CA LYS A 365 -2.93 3.47 36.53
C LYS A 365 -2.06 4.72 36.78
N ILE A 366 -0.99 4.89 36.01
CA ILE A 366 0.02 5.96 36.13
C ILE A 366 0.00 6.75 34.82
N SER A 367 0.13 8.07 34.88
CA SER A 367 0.16 8.93 33.70
C SER A 367 1.42 8.65 32.84
N PHE A 368 1.31 8.82 31.51
CA PHE A 368 2.45 8.60 30.60
C PHE A 368 3.62 9.56 30.90
N PRO A 369 3.41 10.86 31.19
CA PRO A 369 4.48 11.75 31.63
C PRO A 369 5.22 11.22 32.85
N ASP A 370 4.53 10.65 33.85
CA ASP A 370 5.17 10.04 35.02
C ASP A 370 6.02 8.82 34.67
N ILE A 371 5.53 8.01 33.71
CA ILE A 371 6.31 6.89 33.22
C ILE A 371 7.60 7.40 32.56
N VAL A 372 7.54 8.48 31.77
CA VAL A 372 8.73 9.12 31.16
C VAL A 372 9.70 9.62 32.23
N ARG A 373 9.19 10.26 33.28
CA ARG A 373 10.03 10.75 34.39
C ARG A 373 10.76 9.61 35.13
N ASN A 374 10.06 8.49 35.33
CA ASN A 374 10.54 7.38 36.15
C ASN A 374 11.36 6.33 35.39
N HIS A 375 11.45 6.41 34.05
CA HIS A 375 12.23 5.49 33.22
C HIS A 375 13.27 6.24 32.39
N ASP A 376 14.36 5.56 32.03
CA ASP A 376 15.42 6.11 31.20
C ASP A 376 15.13 5.82 29.71
N VAL A 377 14.54 4.66 29.42
CA VAL A 377 14.13 4.26 28.08
C VAL A 377 12.67 3.83 28.11
N ILE A 378 11.86 4.33 27.17
CA ILE A 378 10.47 3.94 27.02
C ILE A 378 10.19 3.48 25.58
N ILE A 379 9.63 2.29 25.45
CA ILE A 379 9.22 1.73 24.19
C ILE A 379 7.69 1.86 24.09
N CYS A 380 7.21 2.60 23.08
CA CYS A 380 5.77 2.80 22.93
C CYS A 380 5.34 2.93 21.47
N THR A 381 4.04 2.79 21.22
CA THR A 381 3.51 3.14 19.91
C THR A 381 3.50 4.65 19.73
N ALA A 382 3.83 5.11 18.54
CA ALA A 382 3.91 6.54 18.20
C ALA A 382 2.65 7.34 18.55
N GLN A 383 1.47 6.70 18.48
CA GLN A 383 0.21 7.36 18.80
C GLN A 383 0.12 7.79 20.27
N ILE A 384 0.73 7.03 21.18
CA ILE A 384 0.77 7.38 22.61
C ILE A 384 1.55 8.67 22.81
N LEU A 385 2.78 8.74 22.27
CA LEU A 385 3.58 9.96 22.36
C LEU A 385 2.87 11.16 21.70
N GLU A 386 2.29 10.99 20.50
CA GLU A 386 1.59 12.08 19.82
C GLU A 386 0.38 12.59 20.63
N ASN A 387 -0.38 11.70 21.26
CA ASN A 387 -1.53 12.10 22.09
C ASN A 387 -1.10 13.00 23.26
N HIS A 388 0.01 12.67 23.93
CA HIS A 388 0.52 13.46 25.05
C HIS A 388 1.21 14.75 24.62
N LEU A 389 1.91 14.76 23.48
CA LEU A 389 2.46 15.97 22.90
C LEU A 389 1.39 16.90 22.30
N ALA A 390 0.22 16.35 21.93
CA ALA A 390 -0.87 17.15 21.40
C ALA A 390 -1.53 18.06 22.45
N GLY A 391 -1.44 17.71 23.72
CA GLY A 391 -2.07 18.37 24.82
C GLY A 391 -3.60 18.20 24.84
N SER A 392 -4.18 17.71 25.91
CA SER A 392 -5.59 17.98 26.17
C SER A 392 -5.71 19.43 26.64
N GLU A 393 -6.73 20.13 26.20
CA GLU A 393 -7.03 21.52 26.61
C GLU A 393 -7.48 21.63 28.10
N ASN A 394 -7.34 20.55 28.86
CA ASN A 394 -7.67 20.52 30.28
C ASN A 394 -6.49 21.00 31.12
N LEU A 395 -6.78 21.94 31.95
CA LEU A 395 -5.95 22.87 32.71
C LEU A 395 -5.16 22.24 33.88
N ASP A 396 -5.12 20.93 34.07
CA ASP A 396 -4.47 20.32 35.22
C ASP A 396 -3.24 19.50 34.80
N ASP A 397 -2.13 20.01 35.29
CA ASP A 397 -0.81 19.44 35.55
C ASP A 397 -0.33 18.23 34.72
N GLU A 398 0.94 18.40 34.25
CA GLU A 398 1.84 17.39 33.69
C GLU A 398 1.84 17.20 32.17
N ARG A 399 2.14 18.27 31.48
CA ARG A 399 2.38 18.25 30.04
C ARG A 399 3.76 17.68 29.73
N LEU A 400 3.83 16.71 28.83
CA LEU A 400 5.07 16.25 28.24
C LEU A 400 5.48 17.18 27.10
N GLU A 401 6.72 17.67 27.12
CA GLU A 401 7.32 18.46 26.06
C GLU A 401 8.45 17.67 25.33
N LEU A 402 8.77 18.08 24.11
CA LEU A 402 9.90 17.47 23.39
C LEU A 402 11.25 17.70 24.08
N SER A 403 11.37 18.79 24.85
CA SER A 403 12.55 19.11 25.66
C SER A 403 12.79 18.13 26.82
N ASP A 404 11.77 17.38 27.23
CA ASP A 404 11.88 16.35 28.27
C ASP A 404 12.59 15.08 27.75
N LEU A 405 12.72 14.98 26.43
CA LEU A 405 13.36 13.85 25.75
C LEU A 405 14.75 14.23 25.24
N THR A 406 15.68 13.28 25.28
CA THR A 406 17.05 13.48 24.81
C THR A 406 17.39 12.72 23.54
N LEU A 407 16.69 11.59 23.27
CA LEU A 407 16.80 10.81 22.05
C LEU A 407 15.43 10.23 21.67
N ILE A 408 15.07 10.33 20.40
CA ILE A 408 13.92 9.65 19.81
C ILE A 408 14.43 8.65 18.77
N VAL A 409 14.17 7.37 19.01
CA VAL A 409 14.40 6.29 18.04
C VAL A 409 13.11 6.00 17.32
N ILE A 410 13.12 6.03 15.98
CA ILE A 410 11.92 5.79 15.15
C ILE A 410 12.17 4.55 14.30
N ASP A 411 11.51 3.45 14.68
CA ASP A 411 11.55 2.22 13.90
C ASP A 411 10.60 2.32 12.69
N GLU A 412 10.99 1.70 11.56
CA GLU A 412 10.34 1.82 10.26
C GLU A 412 10.06 3.30 9.88
N CYS A 413 11.11 4.11 9.98
CA CYS A 413 11.05 5.57 9.84
C CYS A 413 10.59 6.05 8.46
N HIS A 414 10.53 5.18 7.45
CA HIS A 414 9.94 5.47 6.14
C HIS A 414 8.44 5.84 6.21
N HIS A 415 7.77 5.54 7.32
CA HIS A 415 6.41 6.01 7.60
C HIS A 415 6.33 7.49 8.00
N THR A 416 7.43 8.20 8.12
CA THR A 416 7.47 9.63 8.47
C THR A 416 7.08 10.51 7.28
N GLN A 417 5.83 10.37 6.81
CA GLN A 417 5.33 11.07 5.63
C GLN A 417 3.81 11.27 5.65
N LYS A 418 3.31 12.15 4.80
CA LYS A 418 1.86 12.35 4.49
C LYS A 418 0.95 12.54 5.70
N GLY A 419 1.43 13.23 6.75
CA GLY A 419 0.62 13.47 7.94
C GLY A 419 0.38 12.24 8.82
N GLY A 420 1.18 11.18 8.66
CA GLY A 420 1.22 10.04 9.57
C GLY A 420 1.64 10.45 10.98
N VAL A 421 1.46 9.54 11.95
CA VAL A 421 1.72 9.84 13.37
C VAL A 421 3.17 10.26 13.61
N TYR A 422 4.13 9.52 13.05
CA TYR A 422 5.55 9.90 13.10
C TYR A 422 5.80 11.28 12.52
N ASN A 423 5.17 11.60 11.38
CA ASN A 423 5.31 12.91 10.77
C ASN A 423 4.69 14.02 11.63
N ASN A 424 3.63 13.75 12.40
CA ASN A 424 3.05 14.72 13.34
C ASN A 424 4.02 15.05 14.47
N ILE A 425 4.67 14.04 15.06
CA ILE A 425 5.69 14.20 16.11
C ILE A 425 6.86 15.01 15.56
N MET A 426 7.40 14.63 14.41
CA MET A 426 8.53 15.31 13.78
C MET A 426 8.20 16.72 13.31
N MET A 427 6.94 16.99 12.95
CA MET A 427 6.52 18.35 12.62
C MET A 427 6.55 19.29 13.84
N ARG A 428 6.30 18.77 15.06
CA ARG A 428 6.49 19.54 16.31
C ARG A 428 7.97 19.81 16.53
N TYR A 429 8.81 18.80 16.33
CA TYR A 429 10.27 18.93 16.38
C TYR A 429 10.78 20.01 15.41
N LEU A 430 10.39 19.95 14.14
CA LEU A 430 10.81 20.94 13.14
C LEU A 430 10.35 22.35 13.49
N LYS A 431 9.11 22.52 13.98
CA LYS A 431 8.63 23.82 14.44
C LYS A 431 9.48 24.37 15.59
N GLN A 432 9.86 23.52 16.55
CA GLN A 432 10.73 23.93 17.66
C GLN A 432 12.13 24.27 17.17
N LYS A 433 12.71 23.47 16.27
CA LYS A 433 14.00 23.78 15.62
C LYS A 433 14.01 25.16 14.98
N TYR A 434 13.00 25.48 14.16
CA TYR A 434 12.93 26.79 13.50
C TYR A 434 12.63 27.93 14.48
N ARG A 435 11.87 27.66 15.54
CA ARG A 435 11.69 28.61 16.65
C ARG A 435 13.01 28.89 17.36
N ASN A 436 13.80 27.86 17.62
CA ASN A 436 15.13 27.98 18.22
C ASN A 436 16.06 28.87 17.38
N LEU A 437 16.05 28.71 16.05
CA LEU A 437 16.80 29.57 15.15
C LEU A 437 16.37 31.04 15.24
N GLN A 438 15.09 31.31 15.49
CA GLN A 438 14.59 32.66 15.71
C GLN A 438 14.99 33.20 17.10
N LEU A 439 14.92 32.36 18.14
CA LEU A 439 15.32 32.73 19.50
C LEU A 439 16.83 33.08 19.55
N SER A 440 17.67 32.27 18.91
CA SER A 440 19.13 32.52 18.80
C SER A 440 19.41 33.84 18.10
N LYS A 441 18.68 34.18 17.02
CA LYS A 441 18.78 35.48 16.35
C LYS A 441 18.36 36.65 17.23
N GLN A 442 17.53 36.41 18.25
CA GLN A 442 17.09 37.40 19.23
C GLN A 442 17.95 37.43 20.50
N GLY A 443 19.03 36.65 20.55
CA GLY A 443 19.91 36.53 21.74
C GLY A 443 19.23 35.79 22.90
N LYS A 444 18.17 35.02 22.65
CA LYS A 444 17.47 34.22 23.66
C LYS A 444 17.96 32.78 23.62
N GLU A 445 17.96 32.11 24.76
CA GLU A 445 18.33 30.70 24.85
C GLU A 445 17.37 29.80 24.07
N PRO A 446 17.89 28.86 23.23
CA PRO A 446 17.09 27.88 22.53
C PRO A 446 16.61 26.79 23.49
N GLN A 447 15.40 26.32 23.30
CA GLN A 447 14.86 25.16 24.02
C GLN A 447 15.52 23.86 23.52
N ALA A 448 15.87 22.95 24.42
CA ALA A 448 16.46 21.66 24.03
C ALA A 448 15.52 20.86 23.10
N VAL A 449 16.10 20.20 22.13
CA VAL A 449 15.39 19.26 21.25
C VAL A 449 16.13 17.92 21.26
N PRO A 450 15.42 16.78 21.24
CA PRO A 450 16.05 15.47 21.24
C PRO A 450 16.84 15.18 19.97
N GLN A 451 17.86 14.36 20.05
CA GLN A 451 18.47 13.71 18.90
C GLN A 451 17.44 12.76 18.24
N VAL A 452 17.53 12.57 16.93
CA VAL A 452 16.62 11.70 16.18
C VAL A 452 17.39 10.60 15.46
N LEU A 453 17.03 9.35 15.72
CA LEU A 453 17.57 8.16 15.08
C LEU A 453 16.46 7.44 14.31
N GLY A 454 16.51 7.43 12.99
CA GLY A 454 15.60 6.68 12.13
C GLY A 454 16.16 5.32 11.75
N LEU A 455 15.35 4.27 11.82
CA LEU A 455 15.69 2.92 11.38
C LEU A 455 14.76 2.50 10.26
N THR A 456 15.30 1.91 9.20
CA THR A 456 14.46 1.30 8.14
C THR A 456 15.23 0.24 7.36
N ALA A 457 14.52 -0.72 6.79
CA ALA A 457 15.11 -1.64 5.80
C ALA A 457 15.11 -1.03 4.40
N SER A 458 14.17 -0.12 4.14
CA SER A 458 13.98 0.49 2.83
C SER A 458 13.20 1.81 2.97
N PRO A 459 13.70 2.94 2.50
CA PRO A 459 12.94 4.18 2.49
C PRO A 459 11.84 4.18 1.42
N GLY A 460 11.89 3.27 0.44
CA GLY A 460 11.00 3.25 -0.71
C GLY A 460 11.23 4.39 -1.69
N VAL A 461 10.40 4.47 -2.70
CA VAL A 461 10.42 5.55 -3.70
C VAL A 461 9.11 6.35 -3.76
N GLY A 462 8.15 6.05 -2.87
CA GLY A 462 6.87 6.79 -2.77
C GLY A 462 5.98 6.69 -4.00
N GLY A 463 6.10 5.60 -4.77
CA GLY A 463 5.39 5.43 -6.03
C GLY A 463 6.02 6.19 -7.21
N ALA A 464 7.25 6.70 -7.05
CA ALA A 464 7.95 7.41 -8.11
C ALA A 464 8.15 6.53 -9.36
N THR A 465 8.03 7.17 -10.50
CA THR A 465 8.30 6.60 -11.82
C THR A 465 9.61 7.12 -12.42
N LYS A 466 10.19 8.18 -11.85
CA LYS A 466 11.43 8.83 -12.29
C LYS A 466 12.47 8.85 -11.17
N SER A 467 13.74 8.68 -11.51
CA SER A 467 14.84 8.68 -10.53
C SER A 467 14.89 9.98 -9.72
N THR A 468 14.61 11.12 -10.34
CA THR A 468 14.55 12.42 -9.67
C THR A 468 13.44 12.48 -8.60
N LYS A 469 12.29 11.86 -8.86
CA LYS A 469 11.18 11.77 -7.89
C LYS A 469 11.48 10.80 -6.76
N ALA A 470 12.22 9.72 -7.02
CA ALA A 470 12.68 8.81 -5.99
C ALA A 470 13.70 9.50 -5.06
N GLU A 471 14.65 10.27 -5.63
CA GLU A 471 15.59 11.10 -4.86
C GLU A 471 14.83 12.12 -4.00
N GLU A 472 13.88 12.85 -4.60
CA GLU A 472 13.03 13.81 -3.88
C GLU A 472 12.27 13.15 -2.72
N HIS A 473 11.71 11.95 -2.94
CA HIS A 473 10.99 11.21 -1.90
C HIS A 473 11.89 10.86 -0.70
N ILE A 474 13.10 10.34 -0.95
CA ILE A 474 14.05 9.98 0.08
C ILE A 474 14.55 11.23 0.82
N LEU A 475 14.87 12.30 0.08
CA LEU A 475 15.25 13.59 0.68
C LEU A 475 14.13 14.18 1.55
N LYS A 476 12.85 14.00 1.18
CA LYS A 476 11.71 14.42 2.03
C LYS A 476 11.62 13.61 3.33
N ILE A 477 11.95 12.31 3.29
CA ILE A 477 12.04 11.51 4.53
C ILE A 477 13.18 12.02 5.40
N CYS A 478 14.37 12.26 4.83
CA CYS A 478 15.49 12.86 5.54
C CYS A 478 15.11 14.23 6.14
N ALA A 479 14.41 15.06 5.38
CA ALA A 479 13.94 16.38 5.83
C ALA A 479 12.95 16.28 7.00
N ASN A 480 11.98 15.36 6.92
CA ASN A 480 11.01 15.14 7.98
C ASN A 480 11.67 14.66 9.29
N LEU A 481 12.72 13.86 9.20
CA LEU A 481 13.49 13.37 10.34
C LEU A 481 14.63 14.31 10.77
N ASP A 482 14.81 15.42 10.07
CA ASP A 482 15.95 16.32 10.25
C ASP A 482 17.30 15.58 10.20
N ALA A 483 17.38 14.53 9.42
CA ALA A 483 18.57 13.72 9.30
C ALA A 483 19.64 14.41 8.45
N CYS A 484 20.86 14.44 8.95
CA CYS A 484 22.02 14.99 8.22
C CYS A 484 22.62 13.98 7.25
N LYS A 485 22.32 12.69 7.42
CA LYS A 485 22.88 11.60 6.61
C LYS A 485 21.97 10.37 6.63
N ILE A 486 21.98 9.63 5.52
CA ILE A 486 21.45 8.27 5.44
C ILE A 486 22.62 7.29 5.37
N MET A 487 22.69 6.40 6.34
CA MET A 487 23.78 5.43 6.48
C MET A 487 23.35 4.07 5.94
N THR A 488 24.14 3.51 5.05
CA THR A 488 23.94 2.17 4.48
C THR A 488 25.21 1.36 4.62
N SER A 489 25.11 0.04 4.63
CA SER A 489 26.29 -0.82 4.58
C SER A 489 26.92 -0.76 3.19
N SER A 490 28.25 -0.61 3.17
CA SER A 490 29.05 -0.71 1.95
C SER A 490 29.34 -2.15 1.53
N SER A 491 29.06 -3.14 2.40
CA SER A 491 29.31 -4.55 2.09
C SER A 491 28.25 -5.08 1.09
N GLU A 492 28.73 -5.61 0.00
CA GLU A 492 27.95 -6.32 -1.02
C GLU A 492 27.44 -7.71 -0.57
N ASP A 493 27.25 -7.95 0.73
CA ASP A 493 26.65 -9.17 1.26
C ASP A 493 25.15 -9.27 0.87
N THR A 494 24.85 -9.13 -0.41
CA THR A 494 23.59 -9.60 -0.97
C THR A 494 23.68 -11.11 -1.10
N LYS A 495 23.18 -11.83 -0.10
CA LYS A 495 22.98 -13.28 -0.22
C LYS A 495 22.25 -13.55 -1.54
N ASP A 496 22.78 -14.46 -2.35
CA ASP A 496 22.15 -14.86 -3.60
C ASP A 496 20.80 -15.53 -3.28
N LEU A 497 19.73 -14.74 -3.35
CA LEU A 497 18.38 -15.25 -3.20
C LEU A 497 17.91 -15.82 -4.55
N SER A 498 17.67 -17.13 -4.59
CA SER A 498 17.12 -17.76 -5.79
C SER A 498 15.69 -17.26 -6.04
N LYS A 499 15.51 -16.43 -7.07
CA LYS A 499 14.20 -15.90 -7.44
C LYS A 499 13.59 -16.75 -8.54
N LYS A 500 12.33 -17.13 -8.37
CA LYS A 500 11.54 -17.90 -9.33
C LYS A 500 10.16 -17.26 -9.54
N VAL A 501 9.72 -17.23 -10.78
CA VAL A 501 8.35 -16.84 -11.15
C VAL A 501 7.68 -18.04 -11.81
N SER A 502 6.61 -18.53 -11.21
CA SER A 502 5.81 -19.66 -11.71
C SER A 502 4.44 -19.15 -12.16
N ILE A 503 4.30 -18.99 -13.47
CA ILE A 503 3.07 -18.51 -14.10
C ILE A 503 2.26 -19.72 -14.55
N VAL A 504 0.97 -19.69 -14.31
CA VAL A 504 0.02 -20.76 -14.63
C VAL A 504 -1.04 -20.25 -15.59
N GLU A 505 -1.42 -21.04 -16.57
CA GLU A 505 -2.52 -20.71 -17.49
C GLU A 505 -3.86 -20.70 -16.73
N GLU A 506 -4.77 -19.81 -17.13
CA GLU A 506 -6.13 -19.80 -16.62
C GLU A 506 -6.84 -21.13 -16.88
N ARG A 507 -7.82 -21.44 -16.01
CA ARG A 507 -8.71 -22.59 -16.23
C ARG A 507 -9.41 -22.49 -17.58
N LYS A 508 -9.34 -23.52 -18.39
CA LYS A 508 -10.00 -23.56 -19.71
C LYS A 508 -11.53 -23.52 -19.63
N LYS A 509 -12.09 -23.97 -18.51
CA LYS A 509 -13.54 -23.98 -18.23
C LYS A 509 -13.75 -23.66 -16.75
N ASP A 510 -14.65 -22.76 -16.46
CA ASP A 510 -15.03 -22.38 -15.09
C ASP A 510 -16.56 -22.38 -14.90
N PRO A 511 -17.23 -23.57 -14.98
CA PRO A 511 -18.68 -23.64 -14.86
C PRO A 511 -19.19 -23.18 -13.49
N PHE A 512 -18.38 -23.28 -12.43
CA PHE A 512 -18.69 -22.75 -11.10
C PHE A 512 -18.73 -21.21 -11.13
N GLY A 513 -17.70 -20.59 -11.67
CA GLY A 513 -17.66 -19.13 -11.83
C GLY A 513 -18.74 -18.62 -12.78
N ASP A 514 -19.03 -19.33 -13.86
CA ASP A 514 -20.09 -18.98 -14.82
C ASP A 514 -21.48 -18.99 -14.17
N LEU A 515 -21.75 -19.94 -13.29
CA LEU A 515 -23.00 -19.98 -12.52
C LEU A 515 -23.11 -18.80 -11.54
N ILE A 516 -22.03 -18.45 -10.86
CA ILE A 516 -21.98 -17.26 -9.99
C ILE A 516 -22.20 -15.99 -10.82
N LYS A 517 -21.53 -15.85 -11.96
CA LYS A 517 -21.71 -14.71 -12.88
C LYS A 517 -23.16 -14.62 -13.39
N ALA A 518 -23.81 -15.74 -13.65
CA ALA A 518 -25.23 -15.78 -14.03
C ALA A 518 -26.14 -15.29 -12.89
N ILE A 519 -25.85 -15.64 -11.64
CA ILE A 519 -26.53 -15.09 -10.46
C ILE A 519 -26.32 -13.58 -10.38
N MET A 520 -25.09 -13.11 -10.50
CA MET A 520 -24.75 -11.68 -10.45
C MET A 520 -25.47 -10.90 -11.56
N THR A 521 -25.52 -11.45 -12.77
CA THR A 521 -26.25 -10.86 -13.90
C THR A 521 -27.75 -10.74 -13.60
N ALA A 522 -28.38 -11.77 -13.01
CA ALA A 522 -29.77 -11.70 -12.61
C ALA A 522 -30.04 -10.62 -11.54
N ILE A 523 -29.11 -10.41 -10.62
CA ILE A 523 -29.18 -9.33 -9.61
C ILE A 523 -29.03 -7.96 -10.29
N HIS A 524 -28.12 -7.82 -11.25
CA HIS A 524 -27.96 -6.60 -12.04
C HIS A 524 -29.24 -6.22 -12.76
N LEU A 525 -29.86 -7.18 -13.45
CA LEU A 525 -31.15 -6.97 -14.15
C LEU A 525 -32.28 -6.59 -13.19
N HIS A 526 -32.35 -7.26 -12.01
CA HIS A 526 -33.35 -6.95 -10.99
C HIS A 526 -33.25 -5.53 -10.46
N ALA A 527 -32.00 -5.04 -10.23
CA ALA A 527 -31.72 -3.73 -9.63
C ALA A 527 -31.49 -2.62 -10.67
N ASP A 528 -31.63 -2.91 -11.96
CA ASP A 528 -31.32 -1.99 -13.08
C ASP A 528 -29.91 -1.38 -12.96
N LEU A 529 -28.93 -2.24 -12.69
CA LEU A 529 -27.53 -1.86 -12.50
C LEU A 529 -26.73 -2.17 -13.76
N HIS A 530 -25.98 -1.18 -14.24
CA HIS A 530 -25.08 -1.34 -15.38
C HIS A 530 -23.64 -1.13 -14.92
N SER A 531 -22.77 -2.12 -15.14
CA SER A 531 -21.35 -2.06 -14.91
C SER A 531 -20.58 -2.33 -16.18
N THR A 532 -19.51 -1.59 -16.39
CA THR A 532 -18.51 -1.86 -17.44
C THR A 532 -17.33 -2.67 -16.92
N CYS A 533 -17.31 -2.98 -15.61
CA CYS A 533 -16.24 -3.73 -14.98
C CYS A 533 -16.55 -5.23 -14.99
N ASP A 534 -15.54 -6.06 -15.21
CA ASP A 534 -15.67 -7.51 -15.21
C ASP A 534 -15.91 -8.07 -13.81
N PHE A 535 -16.78 -9.07 -13.70
CA PHE A 535 -17.03 -9.78 -12.46
C PHE A 535 -15.76 -10.51 -11.98
N GLY A 536 -15.57 -10.59 -10.66
CA GLY A 536 -14.39 -11.20 -10.04
C GLY A 536 -13.18 -10.28 -9.93
N THR A 537 -13.26 -9.02 -10.40
CA THR A 537 -12.18 -8.06 -10.36
C THR A 537 -12.28 -7.11 -9.16
N GLN A 538 -11.16 -6.51 -8.78
CA GLN A 538 -11.11 -5.48 -7.74
C GLN A 538 -11.79 -4.17 -8.20
N THR A 539 -11.74 -3.86 -9.49
CA THR A 539 -12.45 -2.72 -10.09
C THR A 539 -13.95 -2.86 -9.94
N TYR A 540 -14.49 -4.06 -10.18
CA TYR A 540 -15.89 -4.35 -9.93
C TYR A 540 -16.26 -4.22 -8.46
N GLU A 541 -15.44 -4.73 -7.55
CA GLU A 541 -15.64 -4.57 -6.10
C GLU A 541 -15.72 -3.09 -5.69
N GLN A 542 -14.80 -2.26 -6.17
CA GLN A 542 -14.84 -0.81 -5.90
C GLN A 542 -16.10 -0.16 -6.47
N TRP A 543 -16.51 -0.56 -7.67
CA TRP A 543 -17.73 -0.07 -8.29
C TRP A 543 -18.96 -0.45 -7.46
N VAL A 544 -19.10 -1.71 -7.03
CA VAL A 544 -20.22 -2.18 -6.19
C VAL A 544 -20.25 -1.44 -4.85
N VAL A 545 -19.12 -1.31 -4.17
CA VAL A 545 -19.02 -0.55 -2.92
C VAL A 545 -19.47 0.90 -3.12
N GLN A 546 -19.08 1.53 -4.24
CA GLN A 546 -19.53 2.89 -4.55
C GLN A 546 -21.05 2.94 -4.79
N ARG A 547 -21.64 1.93 -5.46
CA ARG A 547 -23.10 1.83 -5.66
C ARG A 547 -23.82 1.63 -4.33
N GLU A 548 -23.34 0.75 -3.46
CA GLU A 548 -23.86 0.54 -2.10
C GLU A 548 -23.89 1.86 -1.31
N TYR A 549 -22.82 2.66 -1.39
CA TYR A 549 -22.77 3.97 -0.74
C TYR A 549 -23.76 4.98 -1.34
N ASN A 550 -23.85 5.03 -2.66
CA ASN A 550 -24.75 5.94 -3.32
C ASN A 550 -26.22 5.59 -3.02
N ALA A 551 -26.57 4.30 -3.10
CA ALA A 551 -27.90 3.82 -2.76
C ALA A 551 -28.29 4.11 -1.30
N ALA A 552 -27.34 3.96 -0.37
CA ALA A 552 -27.56 4.35 1.03
C ALA A 552 -27.79 5.88 1.19
N LYS A 553 -27.17 6.70 0.35
CA LYS A 553 -27.36 8.16 0.35
C LYS A 553 -28.69 8.56 -0.30
N GLU A 554 -29.09 7.87 -1.36
CA GLU A 554 -30.30 8.14 -2.14
C GLU A 554 -31.54 7.43 -1.59
N GLU A 555 -31.41 6.69 -0.48
CA GLU A 555 -32.48 5.92 0.17
C GLU A 555 -33.02 4.78 -0.68
N ASP A 556 -32.25 4.35 -1.67
CA ASP A 556 -32.61 3.21 -2.52
C ASP A 556 -32.27 1.88 -1.84
N GLN A 557 -33.21 1.39 -1.07
CA GLN A 557 -33.07 0.12 -0.34
C GLN A 557 -32.85 -1.07 -1.30
N LYS A 558 -33.52 -1.08 -2.44
CA LYS A 558 -33.43 -2.16 -3.43
C LYS A 558 -32.01 -2.27 -3.97
N VAL A 559 -31.46 -1.16 -4.46
CA VAL A 559 -30.11 -1.11 -5.01
C VAL A 559 -29.09 -1.41 -3.93
N ARG A 560 -29.29 -0.93 -2.70
CA ARG A 560 -28.36 -1.16 -1.58
C ARG A 560 -28.21 -2.66 -1.25
N VAL A 561 -29.32 -3.36 -1.04
CA VAL A 561 -29.32 -4.80 -0.71
C VAL A 561 -28.76 -5.62 -1.87
N CYS A 562 -29.14 -5.30 -3.11
CA CYS A 562 -28.58 -5.94 -4.29
C CYS A 562 -27.06 -5.73 -4.40
N ALA A 563 -26.56 -4.52 -4.13
CA ALA A 563 -25.14 -4.22 -4.16
C ALA A 563 -24.38 -5.00 -3.06
N GLU A 564 -24.95 -5.15 -1.86
CA GLU A 564 -24.36 -5.97 -0.79
C GLU A 564 -24.21 -7.43 -1.21
N HIS A 565 -25.26 -8.03 -1.79
CA HIS A 565 -25.19 -9.38 -2.36
C HIS A 565 -24.17 -9.50 -3.49
N LEU A 566 -24.18 -8.57 -4.45
CA LEU A 566 -23.19 -8.54 -5.54
C LEU A 566 -21.76 -8.48 -5.03
N ARG A 567 -21.49 -7.72 -3.99
CA ARG A 567 -20.18 -7.67 -3.34
C ARG A 567 -19.76 -9.04 -2.79
N ARG A 568 -20.70 -9.77 -2.16
CA ARG A 568 -20.43 -11.11 -1.62
C ARG A 568 -20.22 -12.15 -2.71
N TYR A 569 -20.99 -12.10 -3.78
CA TYR A 569 -20.78 -12.98 -4.94
C TYR A 569 -19.45 -12.69 -5.63
N ASN A 570 -19.07 -11.43 -5.74
CA ASN A 570 -17.75 -11.06 -6.27
C ASN A 570 -16.60 -11.57 -5.39
N GLU A 571 -16.73 -11.48 -4.05
CA GLU A 571 -15.79 -12.07 -3.10
C GLU A 571 -15.69 -13.59 -3.27
N GLY A 572 -16.82 -14.28 -3.41
CA GLY A 572 -16.86 -15.72 -3.69
C GLY A 572 -16.19 -16.09 -5.01
N LEU A 573 -16.44 -15.32 -6.08
CA LEU A 573 -15.81 -15.53 -7.37
C LEU A 573 -14.30 -15.31 -7.33
N GLN A 574 -13.82 -14.26 -6.67
CA GLN A 574 -12.39 -14.05 -6.43
C GLN A 574 -11.76 -15.21 -5.65
N LEU A 575 -12.47 -15.73 -4.64
CA LEU A 575 -11.97 -16.84 -3.83
C LEU A 575 -11.89 -18.13 -4.63
N SER A 576 -12.89 -18.46 -5.46
CA SER A 576 -12.85 -19.64 -6.33
C SER A 576 -11.75 -19.60 -7.37
N ASN A 577 -11.37 -18.39 -7.83
CA ASN A 577 -10.27 -18.18 -8.78
C ASN A 577 -8.88 -18.34 -8.15
N VAL A 578 -8.77 -18.12 -6.83
CA VAL A 578 -7.48 -18.14 -6.12
C VAL A 578 -7.29 -19.42 -5.32
N ILE A 579 -8.36 -19.95 -4.68
CA ILE A 579 -8.27 -21.14 -3.83
C ILE A 579 -9.16 -22.26 -4.41
N ARG A 580 -10.15 -22.75 -3.65
CA ARG A 580 -11.04 -23.84 -4.08
C ARG A 580 -12.48 -23.36 -4.23
N MET A 581 -13.21 -24.00 -5.09
CA MET A 581 -14.65 -23.76 -5.25
C MET A 581 -15.44 -24.05 -3.95
N CYS A 582 -15.02 -25.06 -3.14
CA CYS A 582 -15.65 -25.36 -1.86
C CYS A 582 -15.53 -24.20 -0.88
N ASP A 583 -14.38 -23.54 -0.79
CA ASP A 583 -14.18 -22.39 0.09
C ASP A 583 -15.08 -21.21 -0.32
N ALA A 584 -15.26 -21.00 -1.62
CA ALA A 584 -16.17 -20.00 -2.15
C ALA A 584 -17.64 -20.31 -1.84
N LEU A 585 -18.04 -21.57 -1.99
CA LEU A 585 -19.40 -22.01 -1.72
C LEU A 585 -19.74 -21.90 -0.23
N GLU A 586 -18.83 -22.27 0.66
CA GLU A 586 -18.95 -22.14 2.11
C GLU A 586 -19.19 -20.68 2.52
N VAL A 587 -18.40 -19.76 1.99
CA VAL A 587 -18.54 -18.31 2.25
C VAL A 587 -19.89 -17.79 1.78
N LEU A 588 -20.33 -18.19 0.60
CA LEU A 588 -21.63 -17.74 0.04
C LEU A 588 -22.78 -18.35 0.84
N GLY A 589 -22.69 -19.64 1.22
CA GLY A 589 -23.67 -20.31 2.06
C GLY A 589 -23.81 -19.64 3.44
N ALA A 590 -22.69 -19.43 4.12
CA ALA A 590 -22.67 -18.76 5.42
C ALA A 590 -23.23 -17.32 5.38
N PHE A 591 -22.95 -16.59 4.30
CA PHE A 591 -23.55 -15.27 4.11
C PHE A 591 -25.07 -15.34 3.95
N GLN A 592 -25.59 -16.25 3.14
CA GLN A 592 -27.03 -16.42 2.94
C GLN A 592 -27.75 -16.83 4.23
N GLU A 593 -27.16 -17.75 4.97
CA GLU A 593 -27.70 -18.23 6.26
C GLU A 593 -27.69 -17.10 7.32
N GLU A 594 -26.62 -16.27 7.36
CA GLU A 594 -26.55 -15.11 8.26
C GLU A 594 -27.60 -14.07 7.91
N GLU A 595 -27.83 -13.78 6.60
CA GLU A 595 -28.84 -12.82 6.17
C GLU A 595 -30.25 -13.32 6.50
N MET A 596 -30.53 -14.61 6.33
CA MET A 596 -31.81 -15.20 6.74
C MET A 596 -32.01 -15.14 8.26
N ARG A 597 -31.01 -15.55 9.05
CA ARG A 597 -31.06 -15.52 10.52
C ARG A 597 -31.25 -14.10 11.08
N ARG A 598 -30.70 -13.07 10.42
CA ARG A 598 -30.93 -11.66 10.79
C ARG A 598 -32.38 -11.24 10.67
N LYS A 599 -33.19 -11.95 9.86
CA LYS A 599 -34.61 -11.70 9.66
C LYS A 599 -35.52 -12.53 10.55
N GLU A 600 -34.97 -13.55 11.23
CA GLU A 600 -35.66 -14.29 12.26
C GLU A 600 -35.64 -13.46 13.56
N ALA A 601 -36.81 -13.05 14.01
CA ALA A 601 -36.96 -12.39 15.32
C ALA A 601 -36.94 -13.43 16.43
N PRO A 602 -36.41 -13.13 17.63
CA PRO A 602 -36.70 -13.91 18.84
C PRO A 602 -38.23 -14.01 19.08
N GLU A 603 -38.68 -15.07 19.71
CA GLU A 603 -40.10 -15.39 19.90
C GLU A 603 -40.92 -14.25 20.56
N GLU A 604 -40.29 -13.33 21.27
CA GLU A 604 -40.90 -12.21 21.99
C GLU A 604 -40.86 -10.87 21.22
N GLU A 605 -40.23 -10.79 20.04
CA GLU A 605 -40.08 -9.56 19.29
C GLU A 605 -40.90 -9.52 17.98
N THR A 606 -41.26 -8.30 17.51
CA THR A 606 -41.98 -8.14 16.23
C THR A 606 -41.20 -8.71 15.07
N PRO A 607 -41.78 -9.57 14.21
CA PRO A 607 -41.09 -10.17 13.08
C PRO A 607 -40.58 -9.13 12.10
N ILE A 608 -39.31 -9.24 11.74
CA ILE A 608 -38.68 -8.35 10.74
C ILE A 608 -39.23 -8.69 9.36
N GLN A 609 -39.85 -7.72 8.67
CA GLN A 609 -40.41 -7.96 7.33
C GLN A 609 -39.32 -8.22 6.30
N VAL A 610 -39.37 -9.36 5.63
CA VAL A 610 -38.57 -9.68 4.48
C VAL A 610 -39.13 -8.99 3.24
N THR A 611 -38.35 -8.15 2.57
CA THR A 611 -38.76 -7.43 1.35
C THR A 611 -38.87 -8.37 0.14
N ASP A 612 -39.56 -7.96 -0.90
CA ASP A 612 -39.65 -8.73 -2.14
C ASP A 612 -38.28 -8.90 -2.81
N THR A 613 -37.41 -7.89 -2.72
CA THR A 613 -36.04 -7.97 -3.19
C THR A 613 -35.23 -9.02 -2.44
N GLU A 614 -35.33 -9.07 -1.12
CA GLU A 614 -34.65 -10.10 -0.30
C GLU A 614 -35.18 -11.49 -0.59
N ARG A 615 -36.51 -11.65 -0.73
CA ARG A 615 -37.10 -12.92 -1.17
C ARG A 615 -36.57 -13.37 -2.54
N PHE A 616 -36.45 -12.45 -3.48
CA PHE A 616 -35.85 -12.73 -4.78
C PHE A 616 -34.40 -13.19 -4.65
N LEU A 617 -33.60 -12.49 -3.88
CA LEU A 617 -32.17 -12.78 -3.70
C LEU A 617 -31.95 -14.14 -3.01
N PHE A 618 -32.72 -14.47 -2.00
CA PHE A 618 -32.68 -15.79 -1.34
C PHE A 618 -33.09 -16.91 -2.29
N LYS A 619 -34.19 -16.75 -3.03
CA LYS A 619 -34.64 -17.71 -4.02
C LYS A 619 -33.64 -17.91 -5.16
N LEU A 620 -32.91 -16.85 -5.53
CA LEU A 620 -31.92 -16.89 -6.59
C LEU A 620 -30.72 -17.80 -6.28
N PHE A 621 -30.29 -17.89 -5.02
CA PHE A 621 -29.20 -18.75 -4.58
C PHE A 621 -29.67 -20.17 -4.23
N GLN A 622 -30.86 -20.32 -3.71
CA GLN A 622 -31.43 -21.61 -3.26
C GLN A 622 -31.86 -22.51 -4.43
N GLY A 623 -32.25 -23.74 -4.11
CA GLY A 623 -32.76 -24.72 -5.05
C GLY A 623 -31.70 -25.30 -5.98
N ASN A 624 -32.02 -25.40 -7.27
CA ASN A 624 -31.17 -26.06 -8.26
C ASN A 624 -29.78 -25.44 -8.41
N ARG A 625 -29.65 -24.12 -8.19
CA ARG A 625 -28.33 -23.45 -8.29
C ARG A 625 -27.40 -23.84 -7.15
N ARG A 626 -27.87 -23.91 -5.91
CA ARG A 626 -27.06 -24.38 -4.78
C ARG A 626 -26.62 -25.83 -4.98
N ALA A 627 -27.54 -26.68 -5.42
CA ALA A 627 -27.25 -28.09 -5.71
C ALA A 627 -26.21 -28.25 -6.84
N GLU A 628 -26.33 -27.44 -7.89
CA GLU A 628 -25.37 -27.48 -9.01
C GLU A 628 -23.98 -26.95 -8.56
N LEU A 629 -23.90 -25.89 -7.78
CA LEU A 629 -22.63 -25.44 -7.18
C LEU A 629 -22.03 -26.53 -6.30
N GLN A 630 -22.82 -27.22 -5.48
CA GLN A 630 -22.38 -28.35 -4.67
C GLN A 630 -21.83 -29.50 -5.54
N ARG A 631 -22.47 -29.80 -6.65
CA ARG A 631 -22.01 -30.81 -7.61
C ARG A 631 -20.67 -30.42 -8.24
N LEU A 632 -20.53 -29.18 -8.67
CA LEU A 632 -19.32 -28.67 -9.33
C LEU A 632 -18.10 -28.69 -8.39
N VAL A 633 -18.29 -28.44 -7.13
CA VAL A 633 -17.23 -28.48 -6.09
C VAL A 633 -16.58 -29.86 -5.99
N THR A 634 -17.30 -30.94 -6.29
CA THR A 634 -16.77 -32.32 -6.22
C THR A 634 -15.99 -32.75 -7.47
N MET A 635 -15.91 -31.90 -8.50
CA MET A 635 -15.27 -32.21 -9.79
C MET A 635 -13.83 -31.73 -9.83
N PRO A 636 -12.82 -32.63 -9.78
CA PRO A 636 -11.40 -32.26 -9.77
C PRO A 636 -10.92 -31.56 -11.03
N GLU A 637 -11.61 -31.79 -12.15
CA GLU A 637 -11.26 -31.21 -13.48
C GLU A 637 -11.37 -29.67 -13.52
N TYR A 638 -12.09 -29.08 -12.56
CA TYR A 638 -12.28 -27.64 -12.43
C TYR A 638 -11.47 -27.06 -11.28
N GLU A 639 -10.53 -27.83 -10.68
CA GLU A 639 -9.64 -27.34 -9.64
C GLU A 639 -8.73 -26.23 -10.20
N ASN A 640 -8.36 -25.30 -9.32
CA ASN A 640 -7.50 -24.18 -9.69
C ASN A 640 -6.06 -24.67 -9.96
N SER A 641 -5.57 -24.46 -11.18
CA SER A 641 -4.22 -24.85 -11.60
C SER A 641 -3.11 -24.15 -10.81
N SER A 642 -3.36 -22.95 -10.27
CA SER A 642 -2.39 -22.26 -9.41
C SER A 642 -2.17 -22.99 -8.07
N LEU A 643 -3.19 -23.65 -7.52
CA LEU A 643 -3.01 -24.51 -6.32
C LEU A 643 -2.16 -25.76 -6.63
N SER A 644 -2.31 -26.35 -7.80
CA SER A 644 -1.48 -27.48 -8.22
C SER A 644 -0.01 -27.07 -8.31
N THR A 645 0.27 -25.89 -8.87
CA THR A 645 1.63 -25.33 -8.94
C THR A 645 2.15 -24.99 -7.54
N LEU A 646 1.34 -24.36 -6.68
CA LEU A 646 1.72 -24.10 -5.29
C LEU A 646 2.06 -25.41 -4.55
N ARG A 647 1.28 -26.48 -4.77
CA ARG A 647 1.56 -27.80 -4.21
C ARG A 647 2.93 -28.31 -4.62
N VAL A 648 3.26 -28.21 -5.90
CA VAL A 648 4.56 -28.66 -6.43
C VAL A 648 5.70 -27.86 -5.83
N GLU A 649 5.59 -26.54 -5.75
CA GLU A 649 6.63 -25.68 -5.18
C GLU A 649 6.84 -25.97 -3.68
N VAL A 650 5.77 -26.11 -2.90
CA VAL A 650 5.88 -26.41 -1.47
C VAL A 650 6.47 -27.81 -1.26
N LEU A 651 5.95 -28.84 -1.93
CA LEU A 651 6.46 -30.20 -1.81
C LEU A 651 7.93 -30.31 -2.21
N LYS A 652 8.36 -29.58 -3.24
CA LYS A 652 9.76 -29.51 -3.67
C LYS A 652 10.67 -28.98 -2.56
N GLU A 653 10.27 -27.91 -1.88
CA GLU A 653 11.07 -27.36 -0.78
C GLU A 653 11.18 -28.34 0.40
N PHE A 654 10.08 -28.99 0.79
CA PHE A 654 10.08 -29.96 1.89
C PHE A 654 10.75 -31.31 1.53
N THR A 655 10.74 -31.71 0.27
CA THR A 655 11.45 -32.92 -0.17
C THR A 655 12.96 -32.70 -0.27
N ASN A 656 13.37 -31.50 -0.68
CA ASN A 656 14.79 -31.17 -0.89
C ASN A 656 15.53 -30.77 0.40
N ARG A 657 14.80 -30.47 1.48
CA ARG A 657 15.38 -29.95 2.72
C ARG A 657 14.71 -30.58 3.94
N ALA A 658 15.49 -31.20 4.80
CA ALA A 658 15.00 -31.81 6.02
C ALA A 658 14.54 -30.75 7.05
N ASP A 659 15.13 -29.55 7.01
CA ASP A 659 14.86 -28.39 7.86
C ASP A 659 13.96 -27.35 7.20
N ALA A 660 13.14 -27.76 6.23
CA ALA A 660 12.29 -26.86 5.48
C ALA A 660 11.36 -26.02 6.38
N ARG A 661 11.49 -24.72 6.31
CA ARG A 661 10.68 -23.74 7.03
C ARG A 661 10.33 -22.58 6.12
N GLY A 662 9.05 -22.35 5.90
CA GLY A 662 8.64 -21.38 4.90
C GLY A 662 7.45 -20.54 5.28
N ILE A 663 7.24 -19.50 4.45
CA ILE A 663 6.08 -18.61 4.57
C ILE A 663 5.42 -18.41 3.21
N ILE A 664 4.09 -18.53 3.18
CA ILE A 664 3.25 -18.19 2.02
C ILE A 664 2.51 -16.90 2.31
N PHE A 665 2.72 -15.89 1.47
CA PHE A 665 1.97 -14.64 1.52
C PHE A 665 0.77 -14.70 0.58
N THR A 666 -0.42 -14.36 1.09
CA THR A 666 -1.66 -14.28 0.31
C THR A 666 -2.45 -13.01 0.59
N LYS A 667 -3.39 -12.69 -0.30
CA LYS A 667 -4.05 -11.37 -0.36
C LYS A 667 -5.01 -11.12 0.80
N THR A 668 -5.83 -12.12 1.18
CA THR A 668 -6.92 -11.94 2.14
C THR A 668 -6.83 -12.89 3.33
N ARG A 669 -7.48 -12.53 4.44
CA ARG A 669 -7.60 -13.42 5.62
C ARG A 669 -8.28 -14.74 5.27
N ARG A 670 -9.34 -14.68 4.46
CA ARG A 670 -10.05 -15.88 4.01
C ARG A 670 -9.14 -16.79 3.19
N SER A 671 -8.35 -16.22 2.27
CA SER A 671 -7.39 -16.99 1.50
C SER A 671 -6.34 -17.68 2.39
N ALA A 672 -5.87 -17.00 3.44
CA ALA A 672 -4.91 -17.58 4.37
C ALA A 672 -5.51 -18.77 5.14
N MET A 673 -6.74 -18.65 5.65
CA MET A 673 -7.43 -19.74 6.34
C MET A 673 -7.73 -20.90 5.40
N ALA A 674 -8.27 -20.63 4.21
CA ALA A 674 -8.60 -21.65 3.22
C ALA A 674 -7.35 -22.41 2.73
N LEU A 675 -6.23 -21.71 2.50
CA LEU A 675 -4.95 -22.34 2.18
C LEU A 675 -4.44 -23.21 3.33
N THR A 676 -4.58 -22.76 4.57
CA THR A 676 -4.17 -23.57 5.73
C THR A 676 -5.00 -24.85 5.81
N GLN A 677 -6.32 -24.77 5.70
CA GLN A 677 -7.19 -25.94 5.67
C GLN A 677 -6.88 -26.88 4.51
N TRP A 678 -6.58 -26.30 3.33
CA TRP A 678 -6.18 -27.07 2.15
C TRP A 678 -4.87 -27.83 2.37
N VAL A 679 -3.87 -27.22 3.01
CA VAL A 679 -2.60 -27.89 3.34
C VAL A 679 -2.85 -29.00 4.38
N GLN A 680 -3.57 -28.69 5.45
CA GLN A 680 -3.86 -29.65 6.54
C GLN A 680 -4.72 -30.84 6.08
N GLY A 681 -5.64 -30.61 5.13
CA GLY A 681 -6.51 -31.67 4.59
C GLY A 681 -5.89 -32.50 3.45
N ASN A 682 -4.64 -32.25 3.06
CA ASN A 682 -4.01 -32.92 1.92
C ASN A 682 -2.92 -33.91 2.38
N ALA A 683 -3.17 -35.22 2.17
CA ALA A 683 -2.28 -36.30 2.58
C ALA A 683 -0.83 -36.15 2.09
N LYS A 684 -0.62 -35.63 0.85
CA LYS A 684 0.72 -35.41 0.30
C LYS A 684 1.59 -34.46 1.09
N PHE A 685 0.99 -33.46 1.73
CA PHE A 685 1.72 -32.57 2.63
C PHE A 685 2.05 -33.23 3.96
N ALA A 686 1.12 -34.03 4.49
CA ALA A 686 1.35 -34.81 5.71
C ALA A 686 2.49 -35.84 5.54
N GLU A 687 2.57 -36.50 4.37
CA GLU A 687 3.61 -37.49 4.03
C GLU A 687 5.05 -36.88 4.07
N VAL A 688 5.20 -35.58 3.77
CA VAL A 688 6.50 -34.90 3.82
C VAL A 688 6.68 -34.06 5.09
N GLY A 689 5.81 -34.23 6.08
CA GLY A 689 5.91 -33.58 7.39
C GLY A 689 5.57 -32.10 7.41
N VAL A 690 4.72 -31.59 6.50
CA VAL A 690 4.27 -30.20 6.52
C VAL A 690 3.25 -29.98 7.63
N SER A 691 3.58 -29.09 8.56
CA SER A 691 2.68 -28.58 9.61
C SER A 691 2.40 -27.11 9.34
N ALA A 692 1.18 -26.78 8.88
CA ALA A 692 0.83 -25.42 8.49
C ALA A 692 -0.07 -24.73 9.53
N ASN A 693 0.12 -23.44 9.71
CA ASN A 693 -0.79 -22.55 10.44
C ASN A 693 -0.81 -21.16 9.79
N TYR A 694 -1.77 -20.34 10.17
CA TYR A 694 -1.90 -18.99 9.59
C TYR A 694 -1.65 -17.88 10.60
N VAL A 695 -1.25 -16.69 10.08
CA VAL A 695 -1.11 -15.45 10.85
C VAL A 695 -1.89 -14.33 10.17
N LEU A 696 -2.86 -13.76 10.90
CA LEU A 696 -3.75 -12.71 10.41
C LEU A 696 -3.59 -11.42 11.21
N GLY A 697 -3.88 -10.29 10.55
CA GLY A 697 -3.85 -8.97 11.21
C GLY A 697 -5.04 -8.70 12.14
N GLY A 698 -4.86 -7.80 13.11
CA GLY A 698 -5.84 -7.45 14.15
C GLY A 698 -6.90 -6.41 13.79
N GLY A 699 -7.04 -5.96 12.52
CA GLY A 699 -8.02 -4.91 12.15
C GLY A 699 -9.45 -5.43 11.94
N ASP A 700 -10.48 -4.65 12.28
CA ASP A 700 -11.91 -5.03 12.23
C ASP A 700 -12.59 -4.87 10.84
N GLN A 701 -11.84 -4.61 9.79
CA GLN A 701 -12.41 -4.27 8.46
C GLN A 701 -12.79 -5.48 7.58
N SER A 702 -12.65 -6.70 8.09
CA SER A 702 -12.96 -7.94 7.37
C SER A 702 -14.12 -8.67 8.03
N SER A 703 -14.91 -9.43 7.26
CA SER A 703 -15.91 -10.37 7.77
C SER A 703 -15.30 -11.56 8.54
N VAL A 704 -13.98 -11.72 8.47
CA VAL A 704 -13.22 -12.72 9.20
C VAL A 704 -12.75 -12.15 10.53
N LYS A 705 -12.97 -12.87 11.62
CA LYS A 705 -12.51 -12.51 12.96
C LYS A 705 -10.99 -12.21 12.94
N PRO A 706 -10.56 -11.07 13.47
CA PRO A 706 -9.14 -10.79 13.58
C PRO A 706 -8.47 -11.72 14.61
N MET A 707 -7.21 -12.07 14.38
CA MET A 707 -6.40 -12.75 15.41
C MET A 707 -6.03 -11.76 16.50
N THR A 708 -6.13 -12.21 17.73
CA THR A 708 -5.60 -11.47 18.89
C THR A 708 -4.07 -11.49 18.90
N SER A 709 -3.45 -10.57 19.63
CA SER A 709 -1.99 -10.55 19.77
C SER A 709 -1.45 -11.80 20.48
N ALA A 710 -2.25 -12.39 21.38
CA ALA A 710 -1.90 -13.65 22.08
C ALA A 710 -1.89 -14.84 21.12
N GLU A 711 -2.92 -14.99 20.29
CA GLU A 711 -3.00 -16.04 19.26
C GLU A 711 -1.86 -15.91 18.24
N GLN A 712 -1.55 -14.67 17.78
CA GLN A 712 -0.42 -14.44 16.88
C GLN A 712 0.91 -14.88 17.52
N LYS A 713 1.12 -14.55 18.81
CA LYS A 713 2.33 -14.92 19.54
C LYS A 713 2.44 -16.44 19.72
N ASP A 714 1.34 -17.12 20.00
CA ASP A 714 1.30 -18.58 20.12
C ASP A 714 1.71 -19.27 18.81
N VAL A 715 1.11 -18.86 17.69
CA VAL A 715 1.46 -19.43 16.37
C VAL A 715 2.93 -19.16 16.01
N LEU A 716 3.44 -17.95 16.28
CA LEU A 716 4.85 -17.62 16.03
C LEU A 716 5.80 -18.40 16.93
N ASN A 717 5.42 -18.69 18.18
CA ASN A 717 6.20 -19.55 19.06
C ASN A 717 6.22 -21.00 18.55
N LYS A 718 5.07 -21.56 18.15
CA LYS A 718 5.00 -22.88 17.52
C LYS A 718 5.87 -22.96 16.27
N PHE A 719 5.88 -21.90 15.47
CA PHE A 719 6.76 -21.80 14.30
C PHE A 719 8.24 -21.72 14.69
N ARG A 720 8.57 -21.03 15.79
CA ARG A 720 9.95 -20.94 16.33
C ARG A 720 10.46 -22.30 16.81
N HIS A 721 9.61 -23.07 17.48
CA HIS A 721 9.98 -24.39 18.00
C HIS A 721 9.88 -25.53 16.98
N GLY A 722 9.41 -25.25 15.77
CA GLY A 722 9.31 -26.26 14.70
C GLY A 722 8.03 -27.10 14.73
N GLU A 723 7.11 -26.85 15.66
CA GLU A 723 5.78 -27.50 15.67
C GLU A 723 4.96 -27.13 14.44
N VAL A 724 5.17 -25.93 13.95
CA VAL A 724 4.67 -25.40 12.69
C VAL A 724 5.89 -25.06 11.83
N ASN A 725 5.94 -25.57 10.61
CA ASN A 725 7.06 -25.33 9.68
C ASN A 725 6.63 -24.58 8.40
N LEU A 726 5.32 -24.38 8.22
CA LEU A 726 4.77 -23.56 7.14
C LEU A 726 3.79 -22.51 7.68
N LEU A 727 4.14 -21.24 7.57
CA LEU A 727 3.24 -20.12 7.89
C LEU A 727 2.50 -19.67 6.64
N ILE A 728 1.19 -19.41 6.78
CA ILE A 728 0.38 -18.78 5.75
C ILE A 728 -0.10 -17.43 6.28
N ALA A 729 0.28 -16.35 5.62
CA ALA A 729 0.12 -15.03 6.17
C ALA A 729 -0.43 -14.02 5.15
N THR A 730 -1.10 -13.00 5.67
CA THR A 730 -1.40 -11.79 4.89
C THR A 730 -0.24 -10.79 5.00
N THR A 731 -0.37 -9.65 4.32
CA THR A 731 0.62 -8.55 4.35
C THR A 731 1.04 -8.09 5.76
N VAL A 732 0.29 -8.46 6.81
CA VAL A 732 0.65 -8.14 8.19
C VAL A 732 1.99 -8.76 8.61
N ALA A 733 2.35 -9.91 8.04
CA ALA A 733 3.60 -10.59 8.32
C ALA A 733 4.77 -10.13 7.42
N GLU A 734 4.52 -9.29 6.42
CA GLU A 734 5.58 -8.66 5.63
C GLU A 734 6.40 -7.71 6.51
N GLU A 735 5.73 -6.96 7.39
CA GLU A 735 6.34 -5.92 8.22
C GLU A 735 5.99 -6.10 9.70
N GLY A 736 6.97 -5.99 10.58
CA GLY A 736 6.77 -5.78 12.00
C GLY A 736 6.48 -7.01 12.85
N LEU A 737 6.47 -8.24 12.34
CA LEU A 737 6.41 -9.45 13.14
C LEU A 737 7.80 -10.11 13.23
N ASP A 738 8.16 -10.59 14.41
CA ASP A 738 9.38 -11.38 14.62
C ASP A 738 9.14 -12.82 14.16
N ILE A 739 9.34 -13.02 12.87
CA ILE A 739 9.25 -14.33 12.24
C ILE A 739 10.67 -14.89 12.16
N PRO A 740 10.92 -16.11 12.68
CA PRO A 740 12.18 -16.79 12.54
C PRO A 740 12.65 -16.93 11.10
N GLU A 741 13.89 -17.24 10.90
CA GLU A 741 14.47 -17.43 9.56
C GLU A 741 13.70 -18.49 8.77
N CYS A 742 13.39 -18.12 7.52
CA CYS A 742 12.77 -19.02 6.56
C CYS A 742 13.78 -19.36 5.48
N ASN A 743 13.74 -20.59 4.99
CA ASN A 743 14.55 -20.98 3.85
C ASN A 743 13.76 -20.92 2.52
N PHE A 744 12.45 -20.69 2.57
CA PHE A 744 11.71 -20.29 1.37
C PHE A 744 10.56 -19.32 1.67
N VAL A 745 10.28 -18.47 0.70
CA VAL A 745 9.15 -17.53 0.72
C VAL A 745 8.38 -17.66 -0.58
N ILE A 746 7.07 -17.87 -0.49
CA ILE A 746 6.17 -17.92 -1.64
C ILE A 746 5.19 -16.77 -1.57
N ARG A 747 5.07 -15.99 -2.64
CA ARG A 747 3.99 -15.04 -2.84
C ARG A 747 2.94 -15.65 -3.76
N TYR A 748 1.76 -15.87 -3.22
CA TYR A 748 0.65 -16.53 -3.91
C TYR A 748 -0.43 -15.52 -4.28
N GLY A 749 -0.49 -15.13 -5.54
CA GLY A 749 -1.44 -14.14 -6.04
C GLY A 749 -1.34 -12.76 -5.39
N LEU A 750 -0.20 -12.43 -4.77
CA LEU A 750 -0.03 -11.21 -3.99
C LEU A 750 1.25 -10.47 -4.37
N VAL A 751 1.10 -9.29 -4.93
CA VAL A 751 2.17 -8.30 -5.03
C VAL A 751 1.63 -6.95 -4.53
N THR A 752 2.40 -6.32 -3.66
CA THR A 752 2.10 -5.03 -3.04
C THR A 752 3.03 -3.95 -3.62
N ASN A 753 3.87 -3.33 -2.81
CA ASN A 753 4.82 -2.32 -3.23
C ASN A 753 6.27 -2.82 -3.05
N GLU A 754 7.23 -2.00 -3.48
CA GLU A 754 8.67 -2.31 -3.40
C GLU A 754 9.16 -2.51 -1.96
N ILE A 755 8.62 -1.80 -0.99
CA ILE A 755 8.99 -1.94 0.43
C ILE A 755 8.58 -3.32 0.94
N SER A 756 7.32 -3.70 0.72
CA SER A 756 6.80 -5.02 1.11
C SER A 756 7.51 -6.17 0.38
N MET A 757 7.90 -5.98 -0.88
CA MET A 757 8.72 -6.94 -1.60
C MET A 757 10.07 -7.15 -0.90
N ILE A 758 10.78 -6.08 -0.59
CA ILE A 758 12.07 -6.13 0.10
C ILE A 758 11.94 -6.79 1.49
N GLN A 759 10.88 -6.46 2.21
CA GLN A 759 10.60 -7.03 3.53
C GLN A 759 10.24 -8.52 3.46
N ALA A 760 9.45 -8.94 2.46
CA ALA A 760 9.13 -10.34 2.23
C ALA A 760 10.38 -11.15 1.83
N GLN A 761 11.21 -10.62 0.92
CA GLN A 761 12.51 -11.21 0.56
C GLN A 761 13.44 -11.31 1.78
N GLY A 762 13.41 -10.31 2.66
CA GLY A 762 14.15 -10.30 3.92
C GLY A 762 13.67 -11.32 4.97
N ARG A 763 12.61 -12.10 4.71
CA ARG A 763 12.24 -13.25 5.54
C ARG A 763 13.00 -14.52 5.13
N ALA A 764 13.44 -14.62 3.89
CA ALA A 764 14.29 -15.68 3.37
C ALA A 764 15.76 -15.41 3.76
N ARG A 765 16.16 -15.79 4.97
CA ARG A 765 17.48 -15.43 5.55
C ARG A 765 18.45 -16.61 5.60
N ALA A 766 17.97 -17.85 5.56
CA ALA A 766 18.79 -19.03 5.54
C ALA A 766 19.69 -19.08 4.30
N GLU A 767 20.76 -19.85 4.36
CA GLU A 767 21.60 -20.09 3.18
C GLU A 767 20.82 -20.81 2.08
N ASN A 768 21.08 -20.46 0.83
CA ASN A 768 20.41 -21.01 -0.35
C ASN A 768 18.87 -20.85 -0.30
N SER A 769 18.37 -19.78 0.27
CA SER A 769 16.93 -19.54 0.35
C SER A 769 16.31 -19.23 -1.01
N SER A 770 15.03 -19.57 -1.16
CA SER A 770 14.25 -19.34 -2.37
C SER A 770 13.13 -18.31 -2.15
N TYR A 771 12.86 -17.52 -3.19
CA TYR A 771 11.72 -16.62 -3.26
C TYR A 771 10.94 -16.91 -4.53
N THR A 772 9.71 -17.38 -4.38
CA THR A 772 8.89 -17.83 -5.50
C THR A 772 7.60 -17.00 -5.58
N LEU A 773 7.30 -16.48 -6.76
CA LEU A 773 6.01 -15.88 -7.08
C LEU A 773 5.17 -16.90 -7.85
N VAL A 774 3.98 -17.23 -7.36
CA VAL A 774 3.03 -18.14 -8.03
C VAL A 774 1.77 -17.34 -8.36
N ASP A 775 1.40 -17.29 -9.63
CA ASP A 775 0.23 -16.57 -10.09
C ASP A 775 -0.30 -17.08 -11.42
N VAL A 776 -1.50 -16.60 -11.79
CA VAL A 776 -2.17 -16.92 -13.05
C VAL A 776 -1.75 -15.91 -14.13
N HIS A 777 -1.55 -16.39 -15.35
CA HIS A 777 -1.23 -15.54 -16.49
C HIS A 777 -2.28 -14.43 -16.69
N GLY A 778 -1.82 -13.22 -17.01
CA GLY A 778 -2.71 -12.09 -17.24
C GLY A 778 -3.26 -11.41 -15.99
N SER A 779 -2.90 -11.85 -14.78
CA SER A 779 -3.35 -11.22 -13.51
C SER A 779 -2.73 -9.85 -13.22
N GLY A 780 -1.67 -9.45 -13.93
CA GLY A 780 -0.91 -8.23 -13.72
C GLY A 780 0.01 -8.25 -12.47
N VAL A 781 0.15 -9.40 -11.81
CA VAL A 781 0.94 -9.54 -10.57
C VAL A 781 2.43 -9.62 -10.87
N VAL A 782 2.80 -10.31 -11.93
CA VAL A 782 4.21 -10.44 -12.37
C VAL A 782 4.75 -9.08 -12.78
N GLU A 783 3.98 -8.33 -13.54
CA GLU A 783 4.33 -6.98 -13.98
C GLU A 783 4.55 -6.06 -12.78
N LYS A 784 3.69 -6.14 -11.77
CA LYS A 784 3.86 -5.38 -10.52
C LYS A 784 5.15 -5.76 -9.79
N GLU A 785 5.53 -7.03 -9.79
CA GLU A 785 6.78 -7.48 -9.18
C GLU A 785 7.99 -6.92 -9.93
N LEU A 786 8.00 -6.95 -11.26
CA LEU A 786 9.04 -6.34 -12.08
C LEU A 786 9.16 -4.82 -11.83
N VAL A 787 8.03 -4.14 -11.67
CA VAL A 787 8.00 -2.72 -11.30
C VAL A 787 8.61 -2.50 -9.92
N ASN A 788 8.31 -3.37 -8.95
CA ASN A 788 8.90 -3.26 -7.62
C ASN A 788 10.41 -3.48 -7.64
N GLU A 789 10.90 -4.43 -8.44
CA GLU A 789 12.34 -4.63 -8.65
C GLU A 789 13.01 -3.43 -9.30
N PHE A 790 12.34 -2.84 -10.28
CA PHE A 790 12.82 -1.60 -10.89
C PHE A 790 12.89 -0.47 -9.88
N ARG A 791 11.84 -0.30 -9.07
CA ARG A 791 11.80 0.71 -8.00
C ARG A 791 12.87 0.46 -6.94
N GLN A 792 13.15 -0.79 -6.60
CA GLN A 792 14.25 -1.14 -5.70
C GLN A 792 15.61 -0.70 -6.27
N LYS A 793 15.86 -0.98 -7.56
CA LYS A 793 17.09 -0.53 -8.24
C LYS A 793 17.19 1.00 -8.28
N MET A 794 16.07 1.67 -8.55
CA MET A 794 15.98 3.14 -8.56
C MET A 794 16.22 3.73 -7.17
N MET A 795 15.68 3.12 -6.12
CA MET A 795 15.90 3.49 -4.73
C MET A 795 17.39 3.40 -4.36
N ASN A 796 18.02 2.26 -4.65
CA ASN A 796 19.44 2.06 -4.34
C ASN A 796 20.31 3.11 -5.04
N LYS A 797 20.05 3.38 -6.33
CA LYS A 797 20.76 4.46 -7.06
C LYS A 797 20.52 5.83 -6.43
N ALA A 798 19.31 6.12 -5.99
CA ALA A 798 19.00 7.40 -5.34
C ALA A 798 19.70 7.53 -3.98
N ILE A 799 19.77 6.47 -3.17
CA ILE A 799 20.49 6.46 -1.90
C ILE A 799 21.97 6.73 -2.12
N VAL A 800 22.62 6.03 -3.06
CA VAL A 800 24.04 6.24 -3.41
C VAL A 800 24.27 7.69 -3.87
N LYS A 801 23.40 8.22 -4.73
CA LYS A 801 23.49 9.61 -5.19
C LYS A 801 23.36 10.61 -4.04
N ILE A 802 22.45 10.38 -3.12
CA ILE A 802 22.26 11.22 -1.93
C ILE A 802 23.49 11.12 -1.01
N GLY A 803 24.03 9.91 -0.82
CA GLY A 803 25.25 9.70 -0.01
C GLY A 803 26.48 10.43 -0.55
N ASN A 804 26.58 10.57 -1.88
CA ASN A 804 27.66 11.25 -2.57
C ASN A 804 27.40 12.76 -2.83
N MET A 805 26.26 13.28 -2.35
CA MET A 805 25.91 14.68 -2.51
C MET A 805 26.79 15.57 -1.63
N ASP A 806 27.16 16.75 -2.14
CA ASP A 806 27.84 17.75 -1.33
C ASP A 806 27.01 18.13 -0.08
N GLN A 807 27.70 18.28 1.06
CA GLN A 807 27.03 18.50 2.36
C GLN A 807 26.21 19.81 2.38
N GLU A 808 26.69 20.87 1.73
CA GLU A 808 25.97 22.14 1.68
C GLU A 808 24.76 22.06 0.74
N GLU A 809 24.89 21.35 -0.39
CA GLU A 809 23.76 21.07 -1.27
C GLU A 809 22.69 20.24 -0.58
N PHE A 810 23.10 19.17 0.12
CA PHE A 810 22.20 18.32 0.90
C PHE A 810 21.43 19.16 1.94
N LYS A 811 22.14 19.92 2.76
CA LYS A 811 21.55 20.78 3.80
C LYS A 811 20.57 21.81 3.22
N LYS A 812 20.90 22.40 2.07
CA LYS A 812 20.02 23.33 1.36
C LYS A 812 18.72 22.65 0.93
N LYS A 813 18.79 21.44 0.32
CA LYS A 813 17.61 20.67 -0.09
C LYS A 813 16.76 20.28 1.11
N ILE A 814 17.39 19.76 2.18
CA ILE A 814 16.70 19.40 3.43
C ILE A 814 15.94 20.60 4.00
N THR A 815 16.60 21.76 4.10
CA THR A 815 15.98 22.99 4.61
C THR A 815 14.79 23.40 3.75
N THR A 816 14.91 23.33 2.43
CA THR A 816 13.81 23.63 1.50
C THR A 816 12.61 22.74 1.74
N TYR A 817 12.79 21.41 1.78
CA TYR A 817 11.71 20.47 2.01
C TYR A 817 11.08 20.58 3.40
N GLN A 818 11.86 20.93 4.44
CA GLN A 818 11.33 21.20 5.78
C GLN A 818 10.39 22.41 5.77
N LEU A 819 10.79 23.48 5.12
CA LEU A 819 9.97 24.70 5.02
C LEU A 819 8.70 24.46 4.20
N GLU A 820 8.78 23.73 3.08
CA GLU A 820 7.62 23.29 2.30
C GLU A 820 6.65 22.48 3.15
N ALA A 821 7.14 21.47 3.88
CA ALA A 821 6.29 20.63 4.76
C ALA A 821 5.58 21.44 5.84
N ILE A 822 6.25 22.41 6.45
CA ILE A 822 5.67 23.32 7.45
C ILE A 822 4.58 24.21 6.83
N GLN A 823 4.83 24.73 5.60
CA GLN A 823 3.86 25.56 4.88
C GLN A 823 2.62 24.74 4.47
N GLU A 824 2.81 23.56 3.89
CA GLU A 824 1.71 22.65 3.53
C GLU A 824 0.83 22.33 4.74
N ARG A 825 1.46 22.02 5.88
CA ARG A 825 0.73 21.74 7.12
C ARG A 825 -0.09 22.96 7.59
N LYS A 826 0.48 24.16 7.52
CA LYS A 826 -0.21 25.41 7.86
C LYS A 826 -1.40 25.65 6.94
N MET A 827 -1.24 25.43 5.64
CA MET A 827 -2.33 25.55 4.67
C MET A 827 -3.46 24.56 4.94
N LEU A 828 -3.13 23.29 5.23
CA LEU A 828 -4.11 22.26 5.58
C LEU A 828 -4.89 22.60 6.86
N LEU A 829 -4.20 23.11 7.89
CA LEU A 829 -4.83 23.53 9.13
C LEU A 829 -5.75 24.74 8.91
N ASN A 830 -5.34 25.71 8.09
CA ASN A 830 -6.16 26.86 7.74
C ASN A 830 -7.39 26.45 6.91
N LYS A 831 -7.25 25.48 5.98
CA LYS A 831 -8.40 24.90 5.26
C LYS A 831 -9.36 24.18 6.22
N LYS A 832 -8.85 23.45 7.20
CA LYS A 832 -9.67 22.80 8.25
C LYS A 832 -10.36 23.83 9.16
N LYS A 833 -9.66 24.90 9.55
CA LYS A 833 -10.26 26.00 10.36
C LYS A 833 -11.34 26.75 9.60
N LYS A 834 -11.18 26.99 8.29
CA LYS A 834 -12.22 27.59 7.43
C LYS A 834 -13.43 26.66 7.22
N LYS A 835 -13.27 25.34 7.37
CA LYS A 835 -14.34 24.36 7.27
C LYS A 835 -15.08 24.11 8.59
N LYS A 836 -14.49 24.47 9.71
CA LYS A 836 -15.14 24.45 11.03
C LYS A 836 -16.06 25.67 11.20
N GLN A 837 -17.13 25.76 10.45
CA GLN A 837 -18.39 26.26 10.97
C GLN A 837 -18.96 25.08 11.77
N ASN A 838 -18.99 25.22 13.10
CA ASN A 838 -19.59 24.23 13.99
C ASN A 838 -21.06 24.09 13.62
N ASP A 839 -21.44 23.00 12.94
CA ASP A 839 -22.83 22.68 12.73
C ASP A 839 -23.46 22.31 14.08
N SER A 840 -24.64 22.84 14.36
CA SER A 840 -25.37 22.54 15.59
C SER A 840 -25.82 21.07 15.59
N PRO A 841 -25.77 20.32 16.69
CA PRO A 841 -26.38 19.00 16.82
C PRO A 841 -27.82 18.92 16.31
N SER A 842 -28.62 19.98 16.49
CA SER A 842 -30.01 20.09 16.01
C SER A 842 -30.16 20.06 14.48
N GLU A 843 -29.09 20.34 13.73
CA GLU A 843 -29.10 20.33 12.27
C GLU A 843 -28.73 18.95 11.67
N VAL A 844 -28.47 17.95 12.53
CA VAL A 844 -28.04 16.61 12.12
C VAL A 844 -29.09 15.57 12.50
N SER A 845 -29.41 14.69 11.57
CA SER A 845 -30.27 13.53 11.80
C SER A 845 -29.60 12.25 11.29
N PHE A 846 -29.97 11.15 11.88
CA PHE A 846 -29.45 9.82 11.60
C PHE A 846 -30.58 8.90 11.17
N SER A 847 -30.37 8.19 10.07
CA SER A 847 -31.32 7.18 9.57
C SER A 847 -30.62 5.83 9.43
N CYS A 848 -31.41 4.78 9.50
CA CYS A 848 -30.94 3.42 9.35
C CYS A 848 -30.33 3.21 7.95
N ARG A 849 -29.12 2.70 7.88
CA ARG A 849 -28.48 2.38 6.59
C ARG A 849 -29.15 1.24 5.84
N GLY A 850 -29.92 0.42 6.55
CA GLY A 850 -30.65 -0.74 6.01
C GLY A 850 -31.98 -0.40 5.37
N CYS A 851 -32.84 0.36 6.08
CA CYS A 851 -34.24 0.61 5.70
C CYS A 851 -34.61 2.10 5.67
N ASN A 852 -33.66 3.00 5.88
CA ASN A 852 -33.82 4.45 5.98
C ASN A 852 -34.77 4.95 7.08
N LYS A 853 -35.23 4.08 7.96
CA LYS A 853 -36.02 4.49 9.13
C LYS A 853 -35.20 5.51 9.92
N ASP A 854 -35.86 6.57 10.41
CA ASP A 854 -35.25 7.54 11.29
C ASP A 854 -34.80 6.86 12.59
N VAL A 855 -33.58 7.14 13.01
CA VAL A 855 -32.93 6.53 14.17
C VAL A 855 -32.93 7.49 15.36
N CYS A 856 -32.33 8.65 15.19
CA CYS A 856 -32.26 9.71 16.19
C CYS A 856 -31.84 11.04 15.55
N ARG A 857 -32.02 12.13 16.29
CA ARG A 857 -31.44 13.45 15.96
C ARG A 857 -30.11 13.63 16.66
N GLY A 858 -29.31 14.58 16.23
CA GLY A 858 -28.06 14.87 16.89
C GLY A 858 -28.20 15.41 18.32
N GLU A 859 -29.35 16.01 18.63
CA GLU A 859 -29.69 16.46 20.01
C GLU A 859 -29.86 15.28 20.98
N ASP A 860 -30.24 14.11 20.49
CA ASP A 860 -30.41 12.89 21.29
C ASP A 860 -29.07 12.19 21.62
N ILE A 861 -27.96 12.69 21.06
CA ILE A 861 -26.65 12.07 21.19
C ILE A 861 -25.79 12.82 22.19
N GLU A 862 -25.28 12.08 23.18
CA GLU A 862 -24.29 12.54 24.14
C GLU A 862 -23.02 11.68 24.06
N VAL A 863 -21.91 12.19 24.61
CA VAL A 863 -20.59 11.53 24.48
C VAL A 863 -20.08 11.11 25.86
N VAL A 864 -19.94 9.80 26.06
CA VAL A 864 -19.32 9.20 27.24
C VAL A 864 -17.83 9.07 27.03
N SER A 865 -17.05 9.54 28.02
CA SER A 865 -15.55 9.44 28.02
C SER A 865 -14.88 9.93 26.73
N GLN A 866 -15.45 10.95 26.07
CA GLN A 866 -14.96 11.56 24.82
C GLN A 866 -14.86 10.59 23.60
N MET A 867 -15.36 9.37 23.73
CA MET A 867 -15.22 8.34 22.71
C MET A 867 -16.54 7.72 22.26
N HIS A 868 -17.46 7.45 23.18
CA HIS A 868 -18.67 6.71 22.90
C HIS A 868 -19.86 7.65 22.74
N HIS A 869 -20.49 7.59 21.58
CA HIS A 869 -21.68 8.40 21.26
C HIS A 869 -22.92 7.59 21.56
N VAL A 870 -23.61 7.96 22.63
CA VAL A 870 -24.77 7.24 23.16
C VAL A 870 -26.05 8.02 22.89
N VAL A 871 -27.15 7.32 22.66
CA VAL A 871 -28.47 7.95 22.53
C VAL A 871 -29.15 7.92 23.89
N VAL A 872 -29.59 9.10 24.34
CA VAL A 872 -30.21 9.30 25.66
C VAL A 872 -31.73 9.39 25.59
N SER A 873 -32.29 9.50 24.37
CA SER A 873 -33.73 9.59 24.17
C SER A 873 -34.44 8.28 24.56
N THR A 874 -35.50 8.37 25.36
CA THR A 874 -36.34 7.21 25.73
C THR A 874 -37.09 6.64 24.53
N GLU A 875 -37.48 7.46 23.56
CA GLU A 875 -38.18 7.05 22.34
C GLU A 875 -37.34 6.12 21.49
N PHE A 876 -36.02 6.25 21.55
CA PHE A 876 -35.09 5.43 20.80
C PHE A 876 -35.18 3.93 21.19
N ARG A 877 -35.58 3.62 22.44
CA ARG A 877 -35.72 2.22 22.91
C ARG A 877 -36.71 1.41 22.09
N SER A 878 -37.76 2.02 21.55
CA SER A 878 -38.77 1.38 20.71
C SER A 878 -38.29 1.05 19.27
N LEU A 879 -37.14 1.59 18.85
CA LEU A 879 -36.66 1.52 17.48
C LEU A 879 -35.67 0.38 17.24
N TYR A 880 -35.15 -0.25 18.30
CA TYR A 880 -34.14 -1.29 18.17
C TYR A 880 -34.44 -2.54 18.98
N ASN A 881 -33.87 -3.65 18.55
CA ASN A 881 -33.84 -4.92 19.29
C ASN A 881 -32.43 -5.16 19.81
N LYS A 882 -32.29 -5.69 21.03
CA LYS A 882 -31.02 -6.16 21.58
C LYS A 882 -30.73 -7.55 21.00
N LYS A 883 -29.54 -7.80 20.50
CA LYS A 883 -29.10 -9.12 20.02
C LYS A 883 -27.77 -9.46 20.63
N ASP A 884 -27.61 -10.71 21.06
CA ASP A 884 -26.37 -11.19 21.62
C ASP A 884 -25.25 -11.25 20.57
N ASN A 885 -24.06 -10.89 20.98
CA ASN A 885 -22.90 -10.93 20.11
C ASN A 885 -22.10 -12.21 20.35
N THR A 886 -22.47 -13.28 19.66
CA THR A 886 -21.83 -14.59 19.75
C THR A 886 -20.36 -14.59 19.30
N ASN A 887 -19.86 -13.51 18.70
CA ASN A 887 -18.50 -13.39 18.16
C ASN A 887 -17.51 -12.65 19.08
N LEU A 888 -17.96 -12.15 20.22
CA LEU A 888 -17.10 -11.55 21.24
C LEU A 888 -16.82 -12.58 22.33
N GLN A 889 -15.69 -13.28 22.22
CA GLN A 889 -15.05 -13.84 23.40
C GLN A 889 -14.57 -12.66 24.26
N GLU A 890 -15.03 -12.64 25.50
CA GLU A 890 -14.59 -11.85 26.64
C GLU A 890 -13.47 -10.83 26.36
N ARG A 891 -13.80 -9.70 25.75
CA ARG A 891 -13.07 -8.48 25.99
C ARG A 891 -13.68 -7.88 27.25
N LEU A 892 -13.00 -8.06 28.36
CA LEU A 892 -13.19 -7.25 29.57
C LEU A 892 -12.82 -5.80 29.23
N VAL A 893 -13.69 -5.11 28.57
CA VAL A 893 -13.67 -3.66 28.46
C VAL A 893 -14.69 -3.18 29.45
N GLU A 894 -14.31 -2.32 30.37
CA GLU A 894 -15.16 -1.78 31.46
C GLU A 894 -16.50 -1.15 31.01
N TYR A 895 -16.79 -1.15 29.71
CA TYR A 895 -17.87 -0.37 29.11
C TYR A 895 -18.72 -1.10 28.07
N GLU A 896 -18.46 -2.35 27.68
CA GLU A 896 -19.24 -3.02 26.62
C GLU A 896 -19.94 -4.27 27.16
N THR A 897 -21.25 -4.32 26.95
CA THR A 897 -22.03 -5.54 27.12
C THR A 897 -21.85 -6.46 25.90
N ASN A 898 -22.17 -7.76 26.02
CA ASN A 898 -22.11 -8.72 24.91
C ASN A 898 -23.19 -8.48 23.83
N GLN A 899 -24.00 -7.45 23.95
CA GLN A 899 -25.14 -7.18 23.11
C GLN A 899 -24.89 -6.07 22.11
N PHE A 900 -25.57 -6.13 20.97
CA PHE A 900 -25.58 -5.05 19.99
C PHE A 900 -26.99 -4.55 19.70
N VAL A 901 -27.05 -3.29 19.27
CA VAL A 901 -28.29 -2.58 18.93
C VAL A 901 -28.57 -2.81 17.45
N ALA A 902 -29.70 -3.46 17.14
CA ALA A 902 -30.15 -3.76 15.79
C ALA A 902 -31.48 -3.06 15.49
N CYS A 903 -31.65 -2.55 14.26
CA CYS A 903 -32.92 -1.99 13.79
C CYS A 903 -34.06 -2.99 13.94
N ASN A 904 -35.16 -2.62 14.59
CA ASN A 904 -36.33 -3.48 14.74
C ASN A 904 -37.05 -3.78 13.40
N THR A 905 -36.85 -2.95 12.35
CA THR A 905 -37.49 -3.11 11.06
C THR A 905 -36.69 -4.00 10.08
N CYS A 906 -35.35 -3.86 10.03
CA CYS A 906 -34.53 -4.55 9.02
C CYS A 906 -33.35 -5.36 9.60
N GLY A 907 -33.15 -5.38 10.93
CA GLY A 907 -32.07 -6.10 11.58
C GLY A 907 -30.68 -5.49 11.41
N GLN A 908 -30.54 -4.32 10.74
CA GLN A 908 -29.26 -3.67 10.56
C GLN A 908 -28.64 -3.27 11.90
N ARG A 909 -27.42 -3.72 12.18
CA ARG A 909 -26.69 -3.30 13.38
C ARG A 909 -26.41 -1.80 13.34
N TRP A 910 -26.81 -1.09 14.41
CA TRP A 910 -26.54 0.34 14.58
C TRP A 910 -25.35 0.61 15.49
N GLY A 911 -25.14 -0.24 16.48
CA GLY A 911 -24.10 -0.04 17.47
C GLY A 911 -23.95 -1.20 18.45
N SER A 912 -23.49 -0.90 19.66
CA SER A 912 -23.35 -1.86 20.77
C SER A 912 -24.04 -1.32 22.00
N MET A 913 -24.56 -2.20 22.84
CA MET A 913 -24.98 -1.83 24.20
C MET A 913 -23.73 -1.58 25.04
N MET A 914 -23.74 -0.54 25.81
CA MET A 914 -22.65 -0.12 26.68
C MET A 914 -23.17 -0.06 28.12
N LEU A 915 -22.50 -0.71 29.05
CA LEU A 915 -22.77 -0.56 30.48
C LEU A 915 -21.84 0.53 31.04
N TYR A 916 -22.41 1.65 31.47
CA TYR A 916 -21.65 2.75 32.06
C TYR A 916 -22.22 3.08 33.43
N ARG A 917 -21.49 2.84 34.51
CA ARG A 917 -21.90 3.05 35.91
C ARG A 917 -23.24 2.38 36.21
N ALA A 918 -23.38 1.13 35.84
CA ALA A 918 -24.60 0.30 35.96
C ALA A 918 -25.79 0.75 35.08
N ILE A 919 -25.64 1.69 34.17
CA ILE A 919 -26.69 2.10 33.23
C ILE A 919 -26.38 1.54 31.84
N GLU A 920 -27.36 0.92 31.22
CA GLU A 920 -27.26 0.44 29.84
C GLU A 920 -27.51 1.60 28.85
N LEU A 921 -26.52 1.94 28.06
CA LEU A 921 -26.60 2.99 27.06
C LEU A 921 -26.35 2.43 25.65
N PRO A 922 -27.23 2.72 24.68
CA PRO A 922 -27.00 2.32 23.28
C PRO A 922 -25.93 3.21 22.62
N SER A 923 -24.73 2.68 22.45
CA SER A 923 -23.61 3.37 21.78
C SER A 923 -23.65 3.13 20.26
N LEU A 924 -23.81 4.19 19.47
CA LEU A 924 -23.98 4.13 18.03
C LEU A 924 -22.65 4.11 17.29
N HIS A 925 -22.61 3.36 16.21
CA HIS A 925 -21.52 3.36 15.26
C HIS A 925 -21.92 4.14 14.00
N VAL A 926 -21.44 5.36 13.83
CA VAL A 926 -21.81 6.26 12.71
C VAL A 926 -21.63 5.62 11.32
N LYS A 927 -20.68 4.70 11.17
CA LYS A 927 -20.46 3.94 9.91
C LYS A 927 -21.67 3.10 9.48
N ASN A 928 -22.56 2.78 10.40
CA ASN A 928 -23.75 1.93 10.17
C ASN A 928 -25.01 2.76 9.92
N LEU A 929 -24.90 4.07 9.93
CA LEU A 929 -26.00 5.02 9.80
C LEU A 929 -25.80 5.89 8.55
N VAL A 930 -26.90 6.45 8.06
CA VAL A 930 -26.90 7.53 7.07
C VAL A 930 -27.00 8.84 7.84
N VAL A 931 -26.07 9.74 7.61
CA VAL A 931 -26.04 11.04 8.28
C VAL A 931 -26.58 12.11 7.35
N THR A 932 -27.54 12.88 7.80
CA THR A 932 -28.05 14.07 7.09
C THR A 932 -27.72 15.30 7.91
N CYS A 933 -27.01 16.27 7.32
CA CYS A 933 -26.67 17.53 7.95
C CYS A 933 -27.19 18.68 7.09
N LYS A 934 -27.98 19.59 7.67
CA LYS A 934 -28.62 20.71 6.96
C LYS A 934 -29.39 20.26 5.69
N GLY A 935 -30.07 19.13 5.77
CA GLY A 935 -30.81 18.55 4.64
C GLY A 935 -29.91 17.91 3.55
N LYS A 936 -28.59 17.90 3.72
CA LYS A 936 -27.65 17.24 2.79
C LYS A 936 -27.13 15.94 3.40
N LYS A 937 -27.28 14.84 2.66
CA LYS A 937 -26.74 13.53 3.06
C LYS A 937 -25.24 13.50 2.89
N ILE A 938 -24.54 13.06 3.94
CA ILE A 938 -23.09 12.88 3.95
C ILE A 938 -22.77 11.50 3.40
N SER A 939 -22.13 11.44 2.22
CA SER A 939 -21.89 10.20 1.46
C SER A 939 -20.92 9.21 2.12
N LYS A 940 -20.04 9.68 3.02
CA LYS A 940 -19.08 8.86 3.76
C LYS A 940 -18.88 9.45 5.15
N CYS A 941 -19.35 8.73 6.17
CA CYS A 941 -18.99 9.02 7.54
C CYS A 941 -18.59 7.68 8.20
N ALA A 942 -17.28 7.42 8.28
CA ALA A 942 -16.78 6.20 8.90
C ALA A 942 -16.49 6.40 10.40
N LYS A 943 -16.21 7.63 10.80
CA LYS A 943 -15.85 7.99 12.18
C LYS A 943 -16.57 9.26 12.61
N TRP A 944 -17.01 9.34 13.84
CA TRP A 944 -17.65 10.50 14.43
C TRP A 944 -16.83 11.81 14.25
N LYS A 945 -15.52 11.73 14.31
CA LYS A 945 -14.62 12.89 14.08
C LYS A 945 -14.66 13.46 12.65
N GLU A 946 -15.31 12.78 11.72
CA GLU A 946 -15.52 13.27 10.35
C GLU A 946 -16.74 14.19 10.23
N LEU A 947 -17.62 14.15 11.23
CA LEU A 947 -18.69 15.12 11.40
C LEU A 947 -18.14 16.38 12.06
N ASP A 948 -18.40 17.55 11.46
CA ASP A 948 -17.99 18.85 12.01
C ASP A 948 -18.96 19.33 13.11
N VAL A 949 -19.52 18.38 13.90
CA VAL A 949 -20.52 18.59 14.96
C VAL A 949 -19.89 18.26 16.30
N CYS A 950 -20.16 19.11 17.29
CA CYS A 950 -19.76 18.87 18.68
C CYS A 950 -20.96 18.42 19.47
N PHE A 951 -20.99 17.16 19.89
CA PHE A 951 -22.04 16.60 20.74
C PHE A 951 -21.71 16.89 22.21
N PRO A 952 -22.73 17.14 23.08
CA PRO A 952 -22.51 17.40 24.49
C PRO A 952 -21.93 16.18 25.22
N ALA A 953 -21.23 16.42 26.31
CA ALA A 953 -20.77 15.34 27.18
C ALA A 953 -21.96 14.75 27.96
N PHE A 954 -21.94 13.43 28.14
CA PHE A 954 -22.97 12.74 28.93
C PHE A 954 -22.94 13.22 30.40
N ASP A 955 -24.06 13.73 30.87
CA ASP A 955 -24.22 14.16 32.24
C ASP A 955 -25.16 13.24 33.01
N LEU A 956 -24.58 12.42 33.88
CA LEU A 956 -25.33 11.48 34.71
C LEU A 956 -26.40 12.17 35.57
N SER A 957 -26.15 13.39 36.03
CA SER A 957 -27.09 14.13 36.88
C SER A 957 -28.35 14.59 36.13
N ALA A 958 -28.18 14.86 34.82
CA ALA A 958 -29.31 15.24 33.96
C ALA A 958 -30.20 14.04 33.59
N HIS A 959 -29.67 12.81 33.73
CA HIS A 959 -30.35 11.57 33.39
C HIS A 959 -30.62 10.69 34.61
N ALA A 960 -30.96 11.27 35.76
CA ALA A 960 -31.20 10.55 37.00
C ALA A 960 -32.32 9.48 36.90
N SER A 961 -33.31 9.70 36.04
CA SER A 961 -34.39 8.73 35.77
C SER A 961 -33.89 7.42 35.15
N LEU A 962 -32.75 7.42 34.44
CA LEU A 962 -32.14 6.22 33.89
C LEU A 962 -31.48 5.37 34.98
N VAL A 963 -31.19 5.95 36.15
CA VAL A 963 -30.62 5.28 37.31
C VAL A 963 -31.73 4.58 38.09
N ASP A 964 -32.89 5.21 38.21
CA ASP A 964 -34.04 4.64 38.94
C ASP A 964 -34.59 3.38 38.23
N GLU A 965 -34.63 3.41 36.86
CA GLU A 965 -35.02 2.22 36.07
C GLU A 965 -34.04 1.04 36.20
N ALA A 966 -32.76 1.30 36.47
CA ALA A 966 -31.76 0.24 36.67
C ALA A 966 -31.85 -0.40 38.05
N LEU A 967 -32.40 0.30 39.03
CA LEU A 967 -32.61 -0.20 40.38
C LEU A 967 -33.91 -1.06 40.51
N ASP A 968 -34.89 -0.81 39.63
CA ASP A 968 -36.15 -1.57 39.59
C ASP A 968 -36.05 -2.89 38.79
N SER A 969 -34.90 -3.17 38.13
CA SER A 969 -34.68 -4.35 37.30
C SER A 969 -33.85 -5.47 37.97
N ASP A 970 -33.48 -5.30 39.24
CA ASP A 970 -32.92 -6.33 40.10
C ASP A 970 -34.09 -6.90 40.99
#